data_e6e0a7d9d77112852f0206715400aa80
#
_entry.id   e6e0a7d9d77112852f0206715400aa80
#
_cell.length_a   1.000
_cell.length_b   1.000
_cell.length_c   1.000
_cell.angle_alpha   90.00
_cell.angle_beta   90.00
_cell.angle_gamma   90.00
#
_symmetry.space_group_name_H-M   'P 1'
#
loop_
_entity.id
_entity.type
_entity.pdbx_description
1 polymer ?
#
loop_
_entity_poly.entity_id
_entity_poly.type
_entity_poly.pdbx_seq_one_letter_code
_entity_poly.pdbx_strand_id
1 'polypeptide(L)'
;MADETLRDSSAPPTDVPGRVLTIPELSLVVLVGASGCGKSTFARTHFAPFEAISSDFCRGLVSNDENDQAATKDAFEALHYIAAKRLARGLLTVVDATNVQSEARKPLVELARRFHVLPVAIVLDMPERVCEARNSGRADRAFGAHVIRQQRSQLQKSLRFLQKEGFRHVHVLRSEAEVAAVTIERQPLWNNRKHDHGPFDIIGDVHGCADELELLLTRLGYEADADGVRRHAGGRKAVFVGDFVDRGPRTPDVLRLAMAMVSAGTALAVPGNHDLKLVRKLKGRDVQVTHGLAESLAQLAGETPEFRAQATEFLDGLVSHYVLDDGRLVIAHAGMKEEMQGRGSGKVRDFALYGETTGETDEFGLPVRYNWAAEYRGAAHVVYGHTPVPQPEWLNRTINIDTGCVFGGRLTALRWPERELVSVPAATMYAVPSRPFVVPHDDAAPALSAQHREDEVLDLADVVGKRIIATRLHHTVTIREENATAALEIMSRFAANPKWLVYLPPTMSPSATTTREGFLEYPTEAFGYYRAAGVPTVVCEEKHMGSRAVMVLCRDEAAARERFGVVGEGVGVVVTRTGRRFFDDSEVERALLEIIGRAMERSGTWDRQLDRPRHGTHAMVGQGAGPDPRAVRCGQRGGSGSAARDRGRRGGRAGTWR
;
A
#
# COMPACT_ATOMS: atom_id res chain seq x y z
N MET A 1 75.89 -6.75 -31.25
CA MET A 1 74.77 -5.91 -31.75
C MET A 1 73.52 -6.32 -30.99
N ALA A 2 73.26 -5.59 -29.96
CA ALA A 2 72.17 -5.83 -29.06
C ALA A 2 70.98 -4.90 -29.42
N ASP A 3 69.81 -5.47 -29.53
CA ASP A 3 68.56 -4.75 -29.78
C ASP A 3 67.87 -4.53 -28.43
N GLU A 4 67.84 -3.26 -28.01
CA GLU A 4 67.20 -2.80 -26.79
C GLU A 4 65.74 -2.46 -27.11
N THR A 5 64.82 -3.40 -26.84
CA THR A 5 63.40 -3.13 -26.87
C THR A 5 62.97 -2.36 -25.60
N LEU A 6 62.67 -1.09 -25.79
CA LEU A 6 62.04 -0.22 -24.82
C LEU A 6 60.74 -0.83 -24.31
N ARG A 7 60.69 -1.19 -23.03
CA ARG A 7 59.45 -1.50 -22.30
C ARG A 7 58.79 -0.19 -21.92
N ASP A 8 57.66 0.08 -22.54
CA ASP A 8 56.72 1.14 -22.11
C ASP A 8 56.08 0.72 -20.79
N SER A 9 56.51 1.34 -19.69
CA SER A 9 55.97 1.12 -18.35
C SER A 9 55.13 2.33 -17.93
N SER A 10 53.89 2.41 -18.41
CA SER A 10 52.91 3.33 -17.89
C SER A 10 51.60 2.61 -17.50
N ALA A 11 51.70 1.73 -16.49
CA ALA A 11 50.53 1.38 -15.69
C ALA A 11 50.37 2.45 -14.61
N PRO A 12 49.16 3.04 -14.42
CA PRO A 12 48.95 4.01 -13.35
C PRO A 12 49.07 3.31 -12.00
N PRO A 13 49.53 3.99 -10.93
CA PRO A 13 49.63 3.42 -9.61
C PRO A 13 48.23 3.08 -9.08
N THR A 14 47.94 1.79 -8.99
CA THR A 14 46.74 1.23 -8.40
C THR A 14 46.95 1.03 -6.91
N ASP A 15 46.77 2.10 -6.13
CA ASP A 15 46.64 1.96 -4.66
C ASP A 15 45.79 3.09 -4.07
N VAL A 16 44.60 3.33 -4.65
CA VAL A 16 43.52 4.07 -3.99
C VAL A 16 42.53 3.01 -3.55
N PRO A 17 42.35 2.79 -2.23
CA PRO A 17 41.36 1.83 -1.75
C PRO A 17 39.98 2.19 -2.33
N GLY A 18 39.31 1.18 -2.89
CA GLY A 18 37.99 1.36 -3.50
C GLY A 18 37.04 2.10 -2.56
N ARG A 19 36.49 3.23 -3.00
CA ARG A 19 35.56 4.04 -2.20
C ARG A 19 34.11 3.66 -2.52
N VAL A 20 33.40 3.15 -1.53
CA VAL A 20 31.96 2.85 -1.66
C VAL A 20 31.16 4.11 -1.32
N LEU A 21 30.30 4.56 -2.23
CA LEU A 21 29.29 5.59 -1.98
C LEU A 21 27.94 4.91 -1.76
N THR A 22 27.48 4.94 -0.53
CA THR A 22 26.16 4.42 -0.17
C THR A 22 25.09 5.48 -0.44
N ILE A 23 24.08 5.12 -1.23
CA ILE A 23 22.92 5.96 -1.53
C ILE A 23 21.62 5.19 -1.25
N PRO A 24 20.54 5.87 -0.84
CA PRO A 24 19.23 5.22 -0.73
C PRO A 24 18.75 4.70 -2.09
N GLU A 25 18.18 3.50 -2.11
CA GLU A 25 17.59 2.89 -3.32
C GLU A 25 16.54 3.81 -3.96
N LEU A 26 15.75 4.52 -3.14
CA LEU A 26 14.86 5.58 -3.58
C LEU A 26 15.45 6.93 -3.19
N SER A 27 16.07 7.60 -4.14
CA SER A 27 16.69 8.91 -3.93
C SER A 27 16.66 9.78 -5.19
N LEU A 28 16.78 11.09 -4.99
CA LEU A 28 17.10 12.05 -6.05
C LEU A 28 18.58 12.38 -5.94
N VAL A 29 19.38 11.79 -6.83
CA VAL A 29 20.81 12.05 -6.91
C VAL A 29 21.06 13.28 -7.78
N VAL A 30 21.73 14.27 -7.26
CA VAL A 30 22.11 15.49 -7.98
C VAL A 30 23.61 15.47 -8.19
N LEU A 31 24.04 15.37 -9.44
CA LEU A 31 25.45 15.53 -9.80
C LEU A 31 25.78 17.02 -9.78
N VAL A 32 26.88 17.36 -9.12
CA VAL A 32 27.32 18.74 -8.94
C VAL A 32 28.77 18.87 -9.40
N GLY A 33 29.08 19.83 -10.26
CA GLY A 33 30.45 20.05 -10.70
C GLY A 33 30.55 20.93 -11.94
N ALA A 34 31.71 21.52 -12.17
CA ALA A 34 31.98 22.38 -13.33
C ALA A 34 31.87 21.63 -14.66
N SER A 35 31.70 22.36 -15.75
CA SER A 35 31.77 21.79 -17.10
C SER A 35 33.14 21.11 -17.30
N GLY A 36 33.16 19.94 -17.96
CA GLY A 36 34.37 19.14 -18.16
C GLY A 36 34.80 18.27 -16.97
N CYS A 37 34.17 18.35 -15.78
CA CYS A 37 34.59 17.53 -14.63
C CYS A 37 34.23 16.04 -14.73
N GLY A 38 33.43 15.60 -15.73
CA GLY A 38 33.15 14.18 -16.00
C GLY A 38 31.78 13.68 -15.48
N LYS A 39 30.82 14.57 -15.13
CA LYS A 39 29.47 14.19 -14.63
C LYS A 39 28.75 13.19 -15.51
N SER A 40 28.64 13.47 -16.81
CA SER A 40 27.89 12.61 -17.74
C SER A 40 28.57 11.25 -17.95
N THR A 41 29.91 11.18 -17.88
CA THR A 41 30.63 9.92 -17.85
C THR A 41 30.35 9.15 -16.57
N PHE A 42 30.41 9.82 -15.41
CA PHE A 42 30.10 9.23 -14.12
C PHE A 42 28.65 8.69 -14.09
N ALA A 43 27.69 9.48 -14.60
CA ALA A 43 26.30 9.04 -14.68
C ALA A 43 26.16 7.76 -15.52
N ARG A 44 26.77 7.71 -16.70
CA ARG A 44 26.72 6.52 -17.58
C ARG A 44 27.44 5.30 -17.02
N THR A 45 28.49 5.50 -16.22
CA THR A 45 29.25 4.39 -15.61
C THR A 45 28.50 3.74 -14.45
N HIS A 46 27.81 4.54 -13.63
CA HIS A 46 27.27 4.07 -12.34
C HIS A 46 25.75 3.93 -12.28
N PHE A 47 25.02 4.45 -13.27
CA PHE A 47 23.56 4.44 -13.30
C PHE A 47 23.02 3.89 -14.62
N ALA A 48 21.84 3.28 -14.56
CA ALA A 48 21.19 2.79 -15.76
C ALA A 48 20.78 3.96 -16.71
N PRO A 49 20.68 3.73 -18.03
CA PRO A 49 20.44 4.80 -19.01
C PRO A 49 19.22 5.67 -18.72
N PHE A 50 18.14 5.07 -18.19
CA PHE A 50 16.91 5.80 -17.89
C PHE A 50 16.86 6.38 -16.48
N GLU A 51 17.85 6.15 -15.63
CA GLU A 51 17.94 6.75 -14.31
C GLU A 51 18.50 8.17 -14.35
N ALA A 52 19.40 8.45 -15.31
CA ALA A 52 20.05 9.75 -15.47
C ALA A 52 19.32 10.63 -16.48
N ILE A 53 18.96 11.83 -16.04
CA ILE A 53 18.34 12.88 -16.86
C ILE A 53 19.37 13.99 -17.02
N SER A 54 19.85 14.20 -18.27
CA SER A 54 20.81 15.25 -18.58
C SER A 54 20.11 16.54 -18.99
N SER A 55 20.56 17.68 -18.46
CA SER A 55 20.08 19.00 -18.90
C SER A 55 20.41 19.29 -20.37
N ASP A 56 21.54 18.79 -20.87
CA ASP A 56 21.93 18.94 -22.26
C ASP A 56 21.01 18.13 -23.17
N PHE A 57 20.75 16.85 -22.83
CA PHE A 57 19.79 16.02 -23.54
C PHE A 57 18.37 16.64 -23.57
N CYS A 58 17.90 17.17 -22.43
CA CYS A 58 16.60 17.86 -22.40
C CYS A 58 16.61 19.10 -23.30
N ARG A 59 17.74 19.82 -23.40
CA ARG A 59 17.89 20.97 -24.31
C ARG A 59 17.78 20.52 -25.76
N GLY A 60 18.46 19.44 -26.13
CA GLY A 60 18.33 18.83 -27.46
C GLY A 60 16.90 18.43 -27.80
N LEU A 61 16.15 17.89 -26.82
CA LEU A 61 14.73 17.52 -27.01
C LEU A 61 13.82 18.73 -27.29
N VAL A 62 14.10 19.90 -26.73
CA VAL A 62 13.23 21.10 -26.87
C VAL A 62 13.67 22.04 -28.00
N SER A 63 14.94 21.97 -28.45
CA SER A 63 15.47 22.90 -29.47
C SER A 63 16.17 22.22 -30.65
N ASN A 64 16.28 20.87 -30.64
CA ASN A 64 17.09 20.09 -31.58
C ASN A 64 18.61 20.39 -31.52
N ASP A 65 19.07 21.11 -30.49
CA ASP A 65 20.48 21.44 -30.26
C ASP A 65 20.79 21.40 -28.75
N GLU A 66 21.66 20.50 -28.32
CA GLU A 66 22.11 20.41 -26.93
C GLU A 66 22.88 21.64 -26.44
N ASN A 67 23.34 22.50 -27.36
CA ASN A 67 24.13 23.70 -27.09
C ASN A 67 23.30 25.00 -27.09
N ASP A 68 22.05 24.96 -27.49
CA ASP A 68 21.17 26.13 -27.51
C ASP A 68 20.91 26.67 -26.12
N GLN A 69 21.66 27.68 -25.70
CA GLN A 69 21.52 28.29 -24.38
C GLN A 69 20.20 29.06 -24.19
N ALA A 70 19.55 29.47 -25.29
CA ALA A 70 18.25 30.16 -25.22
C ALA A 70 17.15 29.22 -24.72
N ALA A 71 17.23 27.92 -25.03
CA ALA A 71 16.30 26.87 -24.60
C ALA A 71 16.56 26.34 -23.17
N THR A 72 17.50 26.93 -22.41
CA THR A 72 17.89 26.42 -21.09
C THR A 72 16.73 26.36 -20.11
N LYS A 73 15.86 27.34 -20.09
CA LYS A 73 14.68 27.37 -19.20
C LYS A 73 13.75 26.19 -19.48
N ASP A 74 13.38 26.01 -20.75
CA ASP A 74 12.46 24.94 -21.18
C ASP A 74 13.08 23.56 -20.96
N ALA A 75 14.41 23.42 -21.15
CA ALA A 75 15.14 22.19 -20.84
C ALA A 75 15.06 21.81 -19.37
N PHE A 76 15.19 22.77 -18.45
CA PHE A 76 15.05 22.51 -17.01
C PHE A 76 13.61 22.25 -16.60
N GLU A 77 12.61 22.87 -17.23
CA GLU A 77 11.19 22.55 -17.01
C GLU A 77 10.91 21.11 -17.42
N ALA A 78 11.38 20.67 -18.59
CA ALA A 78 11.27 19.28 -19.05
C ALA A 78 11.97 18.30 -18.10
N LEU A 79 13.21 18.62 -17.67
CA LEU A 79 13.97 17.83 -16.72
C LEU A 79 13.23 17.66 -15.40
N HIS A 80 12.73 18.73 -14.81
CA HIS A 80 11.98 18.70 -13.56
C HIS A 80 10.67 17.90 -13.70
N TYR A 81 9.98 18.03 -14.84
CA TYR A 81 8.76 17.27 -15.12
C TYR A 81 9.04 15.77 -15.17
N ILE A 82 10.05 15.35 -15.92
CA ILE A 82 10.45 13.92 -16.02
C ILE A 82 10.89 13.41 -14.66
N ALA A 83 11.72 14.15 -13.92
CA ALA A 83 12.17 13.80 -12.58
C ALA A 83 10.97 13.61 -11.64
N ALA A 84 9.98 14.51 -11.65
CA ALA A 84 8.76 14.41 -10.86
C ALA A 84 7.98 13.12 -11.16
N LYS A 85 7.81 12.76 -12.44
CA LYS A 85 7.10 11.53 -12.84
C LYS A 85 7.83 10.27 -12.40
N ARG A 86 9.16 10.26 -12.43
CA ARG A 86 9.97 9.14 -11.95
C ARG A 86 9.88 8.98 -10.43
N LEU A 87 10.06 10.09 -9.70
CA LEU A 87 9.96 10.09 -8.23
C LEU A 87 8.56 9.71 -7.73
N ALA A 88 7.50 10.14 -8.43
CA ALA A 88 6.13 9.71 -8.13
C ALA A 88 5.98 8.19 -8.23
N ARG A 89 6.66 7.54 -9.19
CA ARG A 89 6.67 6.08 -9.38
C ARG A 89 7.62 5.33 -8.43
N GLY A 90 8.31 6.03 -7.52
CA GLY A 90 9.29 5.40 -6.62
C GLY A 90 10.57 4.96 -7.32
N LEU A 91 10.99 5.64 -8.38
CA LEU A 91 12.19 5.31 -9.16
C LEU A 91 13.37 6.22 -8.79
N LEU A 92 14.55 5.62 -8.57
CA LEU A 92 15.81 6.35 -8.46
C LEU A 92 15.95 7.30 -9.65
N THR A 93 16.32 8.55 -9.36
CA THR A 93 16.47 9.58 -10.39
C THR A 93 17.77 10.33 -10.19
N VAL A 94 18.54 10.46 -11.25
CA VAL A 94 19.82 11.17 -11.26
C VAL A 94 19.70 12.40 -12.16
N VAL A 95 20.07 13.57 -11.67
CA VAL A 95 20.10 14.80 -12.43
C VAL A 95 21.53 15.14 -12.81
N ASP A 96 21.83 15.07 -14.11
CA ASP A 96 23.11 15.42 -14.71
C ASP A 96 23.04 16.85 -15.28
N ALA A 97 23.45 17.80 -14.47
CA ALA A 97 23.64 19.21 -14.83
C ALA A 97 24.81 19.79 -14.02
N THR A 98 25.24 21.01 -14.31
CA THR A 98 26.35 21.65 -13.55
C THR A 98 26.00 21.84 -12.08
N ASN A 99 24.82 22.29 -11.76
CA ASN A 99 24.25 22.42 -10.40
C ASN A 99 25.20 23.11 -9.38
N VAL A 100 26.13 23.96 -9.83
CA VAL A 100 27.12 24.59 -8.93
C VAL A 100 26.53 25.72 -8.09
N GLN A 101 25.41 26.29 -8.51
CA GLN A 101 24.69 27.36 -7.80
C GLN A 101 23.59 26.80 -6.92
N SER A 102 23.35 27.42 -5.77
CA SER A 102 22.26 27.02 -4.85
C SER A 102 20.88 27.19 -5.48
N GLU A 103 20.70 28.21 -6.31
CA GLU A 103 19.45 28.51 -7.01
C GLU A 103 19.05 27.39 -7.98
N ALA A 104 20.03 26.74 -8.63
CA ALA A 104 19.78 25.61 -9.51
C ALA A 104 19.41 24.31 -8.73
N ARG A 105 19.94 24.16 -7.51
CA ARG A 105 19.70 22.99 -6.66
C ARG A 105 18.39 23.09 -5.86
N LYS A 106 17.96 24.31 -5.51
CA LYS A 106 16.77 24.56 -4.68
C LYS A 106 15.51 23.88 -5.24
N PRO A 107 15.15 24.00 -6.53
CA PRO A 107 13.99 23.31 -7.10
C PRO A 107 14.09 21.79 -7.01
N LEU A 108 15.30 21.22 -7.13
CA LEU A 108 15.53 19.78 -7.03
C LEU A 108 15.34 19.27 -5.60
N VAL A 109 15.81 20.02 -4.61
CA VAL A 109 15.57 19.70 -3.19
C VAL A 109 14.08 19.83 -2.84
N GLU A 110 13.39 20.84 -3.36
CA GLU A 110 11.94 20.99 -3.20
C GLU A 110 11.18 19.84 -3.84
N LEU A 111 11.62 19.41 -5.03
CA LEU A 111 11.06 18.25 -5.71
C LEU A 111 11.24 16.98 -4.87
N ALA A 112 12.43 16.73 -4.34
CA ALA A 112 12.67 15.59 -3.44
C ALA A 112 11.77 15.64 -2.20
N ARG A 113 11.61 16.81 -1.59
CA ARG A 113 10.70 17.01 -0.43
C ARG A 113 9.25 16.76 -0.77
N ARG A 114 8.80 17.21 -1.96
CA ARG A 114 7.43 16.99 -2.44
C ARG A 114 7.08 15.51 -2.55
N PHE A 115 8.03 14.69 -2.98
CA PHE A 115 7.85 13.24 -3.14
C PHE A 115 8.39 12.43 -1.95
N HIS A 116 8.75 13.06 -0.84
CA HIS A 116 9.27 12.40 0.36
C HIS A 116 10.49 11.51 0.09
N VAL A 117 11.35 11.92 -0.81
CA VAL A 117 12.56 11.21 -1.25
C VAL A 117 13.79 11.93 -0.70
N LEU A 118 14.83 11.16 -0.38
CA LEU A 118 16.06 11.73 0.16
C LEU A 118 16.93 12.30 -0.98
N PRO A 119 17.26 13.60 -0.96
CA PRO A 119 18.19 14.15 -1.94
C PRO A 119 19.63 13.82 -1.56
N VAL A 120 20.40 13.38 -2.57
CA VAL A 120 21.81 13.02 -2.48
C VAL A 120 22.60 13.92 -3.41
N ALA A 121 23.68 14.55 -2.95
CA ALA A 121 24.62 15.28 -3.79
C ALA A 121 25.88 14.43 -4.01
N ILE A 122 26.24 14.21 -5.27
CA ILE A 122 27.54 13.66 -5.65
C ILE A 122 28.32 14.78 -6.37
N VAL A 123 29.34 15.25 -5.71
CA VAL A 123 30.12 16.41 -6.15
C VAL A 123 31.43 15.95 -6.79
N LEU A 124 31.64 16.33 -8.04
CA LEU A 124 32.91 16.11 -8.74
C LEU A 124 33.70 17.42 -8.72
N ASP A 125 34.53 17.59 -7.68
CA ASP A 125 35.39 18.77 -7.47
C ASP A 125 36.76 18.56 -8.12
N MET A 126 36.77 18.45 -9.46
CA MET A 126 37.98 18.19 -10.23
C MET A 126 38.89 19.44 -10.32
N PRO A 127 40.23 19.24 -10.41
CA PRO A 127 41.16 20.33 -10.68
C PRO A 127 40.80 21.08 -11.97
N GLU A 128 41.03 22.42 -11.98
CA GLU A 128 40.72 23.28 -13.13
C GLU A 128 41.34 22.78 -14.43
N ARG A 129 42.65 22.43 -14.39
CA ARG A 129 43.38 21.88 -15.53
C ARG A 129 42.74 20.65 -16.17
N VAL A 130 42.12 19.77 -15.35
CA VAL A 130 41.44 18.57 -15.85
C VAL A 130 40.15 18.96 -16.56
N CYS A 131 39.37 19.88 -15.97
CA CYS A 131 38.14 20.37 -16.56
C CYS A 131 38.40 21.12 -17.88
N GLU A 132 39.42 21.94 -17.94
CA GLU A 132 39.82 22.68 -19.15
C GLU A 132 40.30 21.74 -20.26
N ALA A 133 41.19 20.79 -19.96
CA ALA A 133 41.69 19.82 -20.91
C ALA A 133 40.57 18.98 -21.54
N ARG A 134 39.59 18.54 -20.70
CA ARG A 134 38.43 17.77 -21.19
C ARG A 134 37.43 18.62 -21.95
N ASN A 135 37.33 19.92 -21.61
CA ASN A 135 36.43 20.82 -22.30
C ASN A 135 36.99 21.23 -23.67
N SER A 136 38.31 21.48 -23.80
CA SER A 136 38.94 21.83 -25.06
C SER A 136 38.98 20.65 -26.05
N GLY A 137 38.95 19.41 -25.56
CA GLY A 137 38.88 18.21 -26.41
C GLY A 137 37.49 17.91 -26.97
N ARG A 138 36.46 18.71 -26.65
CA ARG A 138 35.10 18.55 -27.19
C ARG A 138 34.98 19.33 -28.51
N ALA A 139 34.60 18.60 -29.57
CA ALA A 139 34.42 19.21 -30.89
C ALA A 139 33.15 20.05 -31.02
N ASP A 140 32.14 19.69 -30.20
CA ASP A 140 30.77 20.20 -30.28
C ASP A 140 30.50 21.38 -29.35
N ARG A 141 31.34 21.59 -28.30
CA ARG A 141 31.06 22.57 -27.24
C ARG A 141 32.34 22.97 -26.49
N ALA A 142 32.79 24.17 -26.71
CA ALA A 142 33.96 24.73 -25.99
C ALA A 142 33.53 25.95 -25.18
N PHE A 143 33.55 25.85 -23.85
CA PHE A 143 33.43 27.02 -22.97
C PHE A 143 34.82 27.67 -22.77
N GLY A 144 34.88 28.99 -22.70
CA GLY A 144 36.11 29.66 -22.31
C GLY A 144 36.54 29.26 -20.89
N ALA A 145 37.88 29.22 -20.66
CA ALA A 145 38.48 28.89 -19.37
C ALA A 145 37.87 29.71 -18.20
N HIS A 146 37.46 30.97 -18.45
CA HIS A 146 36.86 31.84 -17.44
C HIS A 146 35.54 31.27 -16.90
N VAL A 147 34.72 30.58 -17.73
CA VAL A 147 33.44 29.97 -17.31
C VAL A 147 33.73 28.83 -16.36
N ILE A 148 34.70 27.97 -16.68
CA ILE A 148 35.08 26.82 -15.82
C ILE A 148 35.58 27.32 -14.47
N ARG A 149 36.46 28.36 -14.49
CA ARG A 149 36.95 29.01 -13.26
C ARG A 149 35.86 29.61 -12.41
N GLN A 150 34.91 30.28 -13.02
CA GLN A 150 33.74 30.85 -12.32
C GLN A 150 32.88 29.73 -11.70
N GLN A 151 32.54 28.68 -12.44
CA GLN A 151 31.77 27.54 -11.95
C GLN A 151 32.48 26.86 -10.79
N ARG A 152 33.78 26.65 -10.84
CA ARG A 152 34.57 26.10 -9.73
C ARG A 152 34.56 26.99 -8.51
N SER A 153 34.74 28.30 -8.68
CA SER A 153 34.65 29.27 -7.57
C SER A 153 33.29 29.22 -6.88
N GLN A 154 32.21 29.14 -7.66
CA GLN A 154 30.83 28.99 -7.13
C GLN A 154 30.66 27.67 -6.38
N LEU A 155 31.17 26.56 -6.93
CA LEU A 155 31.15 25.26 -6.27
C LEU A 155 31.85 25.32 -4.91
N GLN A 156 33.09 25.80 -4.85
CA GLN A 156 33.87 25.88 -3.61
C GLN A 156 33.18 26.71 -2.53
N LYS A 157 32.56 27.83 -2.91
CA LYS A 157 31.78 28.66 -1.98
C LYS A 157 30.55 27.96 -1.43
N SER A 158 29.90 27.10 -2.24
CA SER A 158 28.62 26.45 -1.88
C SER A 158 28.78 25.08 -1.20
N LEU A 159 29.91 24.40 -1.35
CA LEU A 159 30.14 23.04 -0.82
C LEU A 159 29.73 22.87 0.64
N ARG A 160 30.16 23.81 1.51
CA ARG A 160 29.88 23.78 2.96
C ARG A 160 28.40 23.95 3.32
N PHE A 161 27.57 24.36 2.36
CA PHE A 161 26.14 24.64 2.60
C PHE A 161 25.22 23.55 2.07
N LEU A 162 25.69 22.57 1.31
CA LEU A 162 24.87 21.54 0.68
C LEU A 162 23.95 20.81 1.71
N GLN A 163 24.47 20.44 2.87
CA GLN A 163 23.65 19.83 3.93
C GLN A 163 22.57 20.80 4.46
N LYS A 164 22.91 22.09 4.60
CA LYS A 164 21.96 23.13 5.03
C LYS A 164 20.90 23.43 3.96
N GLU A 165 21.24 23.26 2.68
CA GLU A 165 20.27 23.33 1.57
C GLU A 165 19.24 22.20 1.61
N GLY A 166 19.57 21.09 2.28
CA GLY A 166 18.68 19.95 2.50
C GLY A 166 19.16 18.62 1.93
N PHE A 167 20.37 18.56 1.36
CA PHE A 167 20.94 17.28 0.94
C PHE A 167 21.26 16.40 2.15
N ARG A 168 20.67 15.21 2.19
CA ARG A 168 20.87 14.28 3.31
C ARG A 168 22.23 13.59 3.26
N HIS A 169 22.69 13.25 2.07
CA HIS A 169 23.99 12.64 1.80
C HIS A 169 24.77 13.55 0.85
N VAL A 170 26.04 13.81 1.17
CA VAL A 170 26.93 14.63 0.34
C VAL A 170 28.25 13.87 0.18
N HIS A 171 28.52 13.45 -1.04
CA HIS A 171 29.75 12.76 -1.40
C HIS A 171 30.60 13.69 -2.28
N VAL A 172 31.86 13.90 -1.92
CA VAL A 172 32.77 14.77 -2.66
C VAL A 172 33.94 13.93 -3.19
N LEU A 173 34.17 13.98 -4.50
CA LEU A 173 35.24 13.33 -5.21
C LEU A 173 36.17 14.41 -5.80
N ARG A 174 37.47 14.34 -5.49
CA ARG A 174 38.43 15.42 -5.79
C ARG A 174 39.47 15.07 -6.82
N SER A 175 39.56 13.80 -7.21
CA SER A 175 40.54 13.34 -8.20
C SER A 175 39.96 12.34 -9.18
N GLU A 176 40.60 12.21 -10.34
CA GLU A 176 40.24 11.18 -11.34
C GLU A 176 40.39 9.76 -10.78
N ALA A 177 41.41 9.55 -9.94
CA ALA A 177 41.63 8.26 -9.27
C ALA A 177 40.49 7.94 -8.31
N GLU A 178 40.02 8.91 -7.51
CA GLU A 178 38.85 8.70 -6.66
C GLU A 178 37.60 8.36 -7.49
N VAL A 179 37.36 9.07 -8.59
CA VAL A 179 36.21 8.81 -9.47
C VAL A 179 36.27 7.43 -10.11
N ALA A 180 37.47 7.00 -10.52
CA ALA A 180 37.67 5.68 -11.13
C ALA A 180 37.53 4.52 -10.12
N ALA A 181 37.86 4.77 -8.83
CA ALA A 181 37.80 3.77 -7.77
C ALA A 181 36.41 3.68 -7.08
N VAL A 182 35.44 4.54 -7.43
CA VAL A 182 34.14 4.58 -6.81
C VAL A 182 33.27 3.39 -7.22
N THR A 183 32.62 2.81 -6.23
CA THR A 183 31.48 1.91 -6.40
C THR A 183 30.25 2.51 -5.71
N ILE A 184 29.09 2.46 -6.37
CA ILE A 184 27.81 2.93 -5.77
C ILE A 184 27.06 1.73 -5.22
N GLU A 185 26.80 1.75 -3.93
CA GLU A 185 25.97 0.77 -3.24
C GLU A 185 24.59 1.40 -2.97
N ARG A 186 23.54 0.69 -3.39
CA ARG A 186 22.14 1.10 -3.15
C ARG A 186 21.62 0.38 -1.94
N GLN A 187 21.18 1.13 -0.95
CA GLN A 187 20.61 0.56 0.27
C GLN A 187 19.12 0.82 0.32
N PRO A 188 18.29 -0.21 0.57
CA PRO A 188 16.90 -0.01 0.90
C PRO A 188 16.75 0.92 2.11
N LEU A 189 15.70 1.72 2.15
CA LEU A 189 15.37 2.45 3.36
C LEU A 189 15.05 1.47 4.48
N TRP A 190 15.37 1.82 5.72
CA TRP A 190 15.15 0.97 6.91
C TRP A 190 13.70 0.49 7.05
N ASN A 191 12.75 1.25 6.53
CA ASN A 191 11.32 0.92 6.51
C ASN A 191 10.91 0.00 5.35
N ASN A 192 11.77 -0.19 4.34
CA ASN A 192 11.52 -1.08 3.22
C ASN A 192 12.00 -2.50 3.54
N ARG A 193 11.10 -3.33 4.04
CA ARG A 193 11.32 -4.75 4.33
C ARG A 193 10.40 -5.65 3.51
N LYS A 194 10.17 -5.33 2.26
CA LYS A 194 9.30 -6.10 1.35
C LYS A 194 9.70 -7.56 1.23
N HIS A 195 10.97 -7.88 1.44
CA HIS A 195 11.49 -9.24 1.44
C HIS A 195 11.12 -10.07 2.68
N ASP A 196 10.58 -9.44 3.72
CA ASP A 196 10.09 -10.14 4.91
C ASP A 196 8.62 -10.47 4.72
N HIS A 197 8.32 -11.75 4.48
CA HIS A 197 6.97 -12.22 4.13
C HIS A 197 6.18 -12.72 5.36
N GLY A 198 6.79 -12.70 6.54
CA GLY A 198 6.16 -13.19 7.76
C GLY A 198 6.12 -14.72 7.85
N PRO A 199 5.07 -15.30 8.42
CA PRO A 199 3.83 -14.68 8.89
C PRO A 199 4.01 -13.75 10.10
N PHE A 200 3.07 -12.81 10.28
CA PHE A 200 3.15 -11.79 11.33
C PHE A 200 1.96 -11.82 12.28
N ASP A 201 2.18 -11.44 13.54
CA ASP A 201 1.16 -11.10 14.52
C ASP A 201 1.35 -9.62 14.90
N ILE A 202 0.45 -8.75 14.44
CA ILE A 202 0.57 -7.30 14.59
C ILE A 202 -0.20 -6.91 15.84
N ILE A 203 0.49 -6.33 16.83
CA ILE A 203 -0.03 -6.04 18.16
C ILE A 203 -0.29 -4.55 18.29
N GLY A 204 -1.51 -4.17 18.71
CA GLY A 204 -1.93 -2.80 18.95
C GLY A 204 -1.26 -2.13 20.14
N ASP A 205 -1.73 -0.93 20.48
CA ASP A 205 -1.16 -0.04 21.49
C ASP A 205 -1.13 -0.70 22.88
N VAL A 206 0.05 -0.78 23.48
CA VAL A 206 0.27 -1.55 24.73
C VAL A 206 0.16 -0.68 25.99
N HIS A 207 0.66 0.54 25.96
CA HIS A 207 0.58 1.49 27.06
C HIS A 207 0.91 0.92 28.45
N GLY A 208 2.03 0.21 28.61
CA GLY A 208 2.44 -0.35 29.89
C GLY A 208 1.56 -1.48 30.44
N CYS A 209 0.64 -2.04 29.66
CA CYS A 209 -0.21 -3.19 30.00
C CYS A 209 0.55 -4.50 29.79
N ALA A 210 1.54 -4.78 30.66
CA ALA A 210 2.45 -5.92 30.49
C ALA A 210 1.76 -7.27 30.67
N ASP A 211 0.81 -7.37 31.62
CA ASP A 211 0.12 -8.63 31.90
C ASP A 211 -0.76 -9.05 30.72
N GLU A 212 -1.47 -8.10 30.09
CA GLU A 212 -2.25 -8.32 28.89
C GLU A 212 -1.36 -8.66 27.70
N LEU A 213 -0.19 -8.02 27.57
CA LEU A 213 0.76 -8.32 26.51
C LEU A 213 1.30 -9.76 26.63
N GLU A 214 1.67 -10.19 27.84
CA GLU A 214 2.13 -11.55 28.09
C GLU A 214 1.04 -12.59 27.83
N LEU A 215 -0.19 -12.29 28.27
CA LEU A 215 -1.36 -13.14 28.01
C LEU A 215 -1.66 -13.24 26.51
N LEU A 216 -1.61 -12.11 25.78
CA LEU A 216 -1.83 -12.09 24.34
C LEU A 216 -0.76 -12.88 23.60
N LEU A 217 0.52 -12.68 23.92
CA LEU A 217 1.63 -13.43 23.32
C LEU A 217 1.48 -14.93 23.56
N THR A 218 1.11 -15.33 24.77
CA THR A 218 0.85 -16.75 25.10
C THR A 218 -0.31 -17.29 24.26
N ARG A 219 -1.40 -16.53 24.14
CA ARG A 219 -2.57 -16.92 23.33
C ARG A 219 -2.25 -17.01 21.83
N LEU A 220 -1.32 -16.22 21.34
CA LEU A 220 -0.81 -16.26 19.98
C LEU A 220 0.14 -17.43 19.73
N GLY A 221 0.65 -18.07 20.79
CA GLY A 221 1.57 -19.21 20.70
C GLY A 221 3.05 -18.84 20.83
N TYR A 222 3.36 -17.70 21.45
CA TYR A 222 4.73 -17.33 21.78
C TYR A 222 5.12 -17.88 23.15
N GLU A 223 6.23 -18.60 23.20
CA GLU A 223 6.80 -19.16 24.41
C GLU A 223 8.13 -18.50 24.74
N ALA A 224 8.50 -18.41 26.02
CA ALA A 224 9.79 -17.92 26.44
C ALA A 224 10.85 -19.00 26.20
N ASP A 225 11.96 -18.64 25.55
CA ASP A 225 13.12 -19.51 25.43
C ASP A 225 13.97 -19.50 26.73
N ALA A 226 15.11 -20.18 26.71
CA ALA A 226 16.00 -20.27 27.87
C ALA A 226 16.53 -18.90 28.36
N ASP A 227 16.59 -17.92 27.47
CA ASP A 227 17.01 -16.55 27.74
C ASP A 227 15.83 -15.63 28.08
N GLY A 228 14.61 -16.17 28.15
CA GLY A 228 13.38 -15.43 28.43
C GLY A 228 12.80 -14.67 27.24
N VAL A 229 13.35 -14.84 26.03
CA VAL A 229 12.87 -14.18 24.83
C VAL A 229 11.64 -14.92 24.29
N ARG A 230 10.57 -14.18 24.00
CA ARG A 230 9.34 -14.76 23.41
C ARG A 230 9.57 -15.13 21.94
N ARG A 231 9.30 -16.41 21.60
CA ARG A 231 9.42 -16.96 20.25
C ARG A 231 8.18 -17.78 19.89
N HIS A 232 7.80 -17.76 18.64
CA HIS A 232 6.72 -18.60 18.10
C HIS A 232 7.31 -19.83 17.40
N ALA A 233 6.88 -21.04 17.77
CA ALA A 233 7.41 -22.29 17.21
C ALA A 233 7.27 -22.38 15.66
N GLY A 234 6.21 -21.81 15.10
CA GLY A 234 6.00 -21.71 13.64
C GLY A 234 6.74 -20.57 12.96
N GLY A 235 7.70 -19.89 13.61
CA GLY A 235 8.50 -18.83 13.01
C GLY A 235 7.75 -17.51 12.76
N ARG A 236 6.55 -17.32 13.33
CA ARG A 236 5.83 -16.04 13.24
C ARG A 236 6.61 -14.96 13.96
N LYS A 237 6.51 -13.73 13.46
CA LYS A 237 7.12 -12.54 14.08
C LYS A 237 6.04 -11.62 14.63
N ALA A 238 6.25 -11.12 15.83
CA ALA A 238 5.42 -10.03 16.35
C ALA A 238 5.77 -8.71 15.66
N VAL A 239 4.78 -7.82 15.49
CA VAL A 239 5.03 -6.44 15.03
C VAL A 239 4.23 -5.49 15.92
N PHE A 240 4.93 -4.68 16.71
CA PHE A 240 4.31 -3.71 17.59
C PHE A 240 3.99 -2.41 16.86
N VAL A 241 2.76 -1.92 17.04
CA VAL A 241 2.27 -0.69 16.38
C VAL A 241 2.71 0.58 17.13
N GLY A 242 3.43 0.44 18.27
CA GLY A 242 3.92 1.55 19.07
C GLY A 242 3.11 1.80 20.34
N ASP A 243 3.31 2.97 20.93
CA ASP A 243 2.74 3.37 22.22
C ASP A 243 2.97 2.31 23.32
N PHE A 244 4.23 1.98 23.52
CA PHE A 244 4.67 1.06 24.58
C PHE A 244 4.46 1.63 25.98
N VAL A 245 4.54 2.96 26.10
CA VAL A 245 4.67 3.71 27.34
C VAL A 245 3.41 4.51 27.67
N ASP A 246 3.41 5.09 28.85
CA ASP A 246 2.39 5.97 29.41
C ASP A 246 1.10 5.26 29.87
N ARG A 247 0.46 5.82 30.88
CA ARG A 247 -0.86 5.43 31.44
C ARG A 247 -0.87 4.12 32.21
N GLY A 248 -0.28 3.06 31.69
CA GLY A 248 -0.32 1.74 32.30
C GLY A 248 0.71 1.51 33.40
N PRO A 249 0.55 0.43 34.19
CA PRO A 249 1.30 0.24 35.46
C PRO A 249 2.72 -0.29 35.27
N ARG A 250 3.07 -0.91 34.14
CA ARG A 250 4.30 -1.70 33.98
C ARG A 250 5.10 -1.34 32.73
N THR A 251 5.32 -0.03 32.47
CA THR A 251 6.10 0.47 31.32
C THR A 251 7.49 -0.17 31.19
N PRO A 252 8.32 -0.32 32.29
CA PRO A 252 9.63 -0.94 32.17
C PRO A 252 9.58 -2.39 31.67
N ASP A 253 8.58 -3.18 32.09
CA ASP A 253 8.47 -4.58 31.72
C ASP A 253 8.07 -4.74 30.25
N VAL A 254 7.13 -3.89 29.75
CA VAL A 254 6.80 -3.82 28.33
C VAL A 254 8.03 -3.48 27.50
N LEU A 255 8.82 -2.49 27.93
CA LEU A 255 10.04 -2.11 27.22
C LEU A 255 11.08 -3.24 27.21
N ARG A 256 11.31 -3.93 28.34
CA ARG A 256 12.23 -5.09 28.40
C ARG A 256 11.81 -6.18 27.42
N LEU A 257 10.52 -6.53 27.42
CA LEU A 257 9.98 -7.56 26.55
C LEU A 257 10.12 -7.18 25.08
N ALA A 258 9.69 -5.97 24.71
CA ALA A 258 9.78 -5.48 23.33
C ALA A 258 11.25 -5.39 22.85
N MET A 259 12.15 -4.84 23.67
CA MET A 259 13.58 -4.73 23.38
C MET A 259 14.21 -6.11 23.17
N ALA A 260 13.91 -7.09 24.05
CA ALA A 260 14.42 -8.45 23.93
C ALA A 260 13.96 -9.12 22.63
N MET A 261 12.66 -9.04 22.32
CA MET A 261 12.11 -9.63 21.10
C MET A 261 12.66 -8.97 19.82
N VAL A 262 12.77 -7.64 19.79
CA VAL A 262 13.29 -6.91 18.62
C VAL A 262 14.77 -7.20 18.43
N SER A 263 15.57 -7.19 19.50
CA SER A 263 17.00 -7.51 19.47
C SER A 263 17.25 -8.94 18.99
N ALA A 264 16.41 -9.89 19.41
CA ALA A 264 16.49 -11.29 18.97
C ALA A 264 15.92 -11.54 17.57
N GLY A 265 15.36 -10.52 16.89
CA GLY A 265 14.77 -10.63 15.57
C GLY A 265 13.42 -11.39 15.53
N THR A 266 12.80 -11.65 16.68
CA THR A 266 11.48 -12.28 16.79
C THR A 266 10.35 -11.27 16.72
N ALA A 267 10.66 -9.97 16.77
CA ALA A 267 9.71 -8.89 16.58
C ALA A 267 10.26 -7.74 15.75
N LEU A 268 9.35 -6.95 15.22
CA LEU A 268 9.56 -5.59 14.70
C LEU A 268 8.75 -4.60 15.53
N ALA A 269 9.15 -3.33 15.51
CA ALA A 269 8.43 -2.29 16.22
C ALA A 269 8.47 -0.96 15.47
N VAL A 270 7.36 -0.23 15.47
CA VAL A 270 7.31 1.19 15.07
C VAL A 270 7.06 2.04 16.32
N PRO A 271 7.48 3.30 16.34
CA PRO A 271 7.27 4.16 17.51
C PRO A 271 5.84 4.71 17.50
N GLY A 272 5.26 4.87 18.67
CA GLY A 272 4.08 5.69 18.88
C GLY A 272 4.44 7.14 19.24
N ASN A 273 3.44 7.99 19.30
CA ASN A 273 3.63 9.40 19.68
C ASN A 273 4.00 9.55 21.16
N HIS A 274 3.51 8.66 22.05
CA HIS A 274 3.87 8.61 23.48
C HIS A 274 5.34 8.24 23.65
N ASP A 275 5.82 7.26 22.93
CA ASP A 275 7.21 6.81 22.94
C ASP A 275 8.17 7.95 22.61
N LEU A 276 7.90 8.69 21.53
CA LEU A 276 8.74 9.83 21.14
C LEU A 276 8.64 11.01 22.11
N LYS A 277 7.48 11.18 22.77
CA LYS A 277 7.31 12.20 23.80
C LYS A 277 8.20 11.89 25.00
N LEU A 278 8.23 10.63 25.43
CA LEU A 278 9.12 10.14 26.49
C LEU A 278 10.60 10.33 26.10
N VAL A 279 11.02 9.90 24.89
CA VAL A 279 12.40 10.09 24.37
C VAL A 279 12.83 11.56 24.43
N ARG A 280 11.97 12.47 23.97
CA ARG A 280 12.27 13.91 24.03
C ARG A 280 12.50 14.40 25.46
N LYS A 281 11.67 13.93 26.39
CA LYS A 281 11.81 14.30 27.82
C LYS A 281 13.08 13.74 28.42
N LEU A 282 13.40 12.46 28.18
CA LEU A 282 14.63 11.82 28.67
C LEU A 282 15.90 12.45 28.09
N LYS A 283 15.84 13.01 26.89
CA LYS A 283 16.91 13.80 26.25
C LYS A 283 16.98 15.26 26.75
N GLY A 284 16.24 15.62 27.79
CA GLY A 284 16.28 16.94 28.43
C GLY A 284 15.55 18.04 27.64
N ARG A 285 14.69 17.70 26.70
CA ARG A 285 13.88 18.71 26.02
C ARG A 285 12.70 19.13 26.89
N ASP A 286 12.29 20.37 26.77
CA ASP A 286 11.07 20.84 27.40
C ASP A 286 9.85 20.23 26.73
N VAL A 287 9.13 19.36 27.47
CA VAL A 287 7.95 18.63 27.03
C VAL A 287 6.92 18.71 28.15
N GLN A 288 5.67 19.03 27.80
CA GLN A 288 4.56 19.02 28.72
C GLN A 288 4.32 17.61 29.27
N VAL A 289 4.27 17.46 30.60
CA VAL A 289 4.04 16.18 31.27
C VAL A 289 2.53 15.96 31.40
N THR A 290 1.94 15.37 30.35
CA THR A 290 0.50 15.10 30.23
C THR A 290 0.28 13.73 29.59
N HIS A 291 -0.94 13.20 29.68
CA HIS A 291 -1.39 11.96 29.03
C HIS A 291 -0.62 10.70 29.46
N GLY A 292 -0.28 10.57 30.75
CA GLY A 292 0.37 9.38 31.30
C GLY A 292 1.90 9.42 31.32
N LEU A 293 2.53 10.52 30.83
CA LEU A 293 3.99 10.63 30.85
C LEU A 293 4.58 10.70 32.26
N ALA A 294 3.84 11.24 33.25
CA ALA A 294 4.28 11.33 34.62
C ALA A 294 4.50 9.93 35.23
N GLU A 295 3.59 9.01 34.94
CA GLU A 295 3.61 7.62 35.40
C GLU A 295 4.81 6.87 34.83
N SER A 296 5.07 7.00 33.52
CA SER A 296 6.24 6.42 32.87
C SER A 296 7.54 6.95 33.45
N LEU A 297 7.65 8.26 33.69
CA LEU A 297 8.83 8.86 34.28
C LEU A 297 9.06 8.37 35.73
N ALA A 298 7.99 8.24 36.52
CA ALA A 298 8.08 7.72 37.89
C ALA A 298 8.54 6.25 37.91
N GLN A 299 7.99 5.40 37.03
CA GLN A 299 8.39 4.00 36.92
C GLN A 299 9.86 3.88 36.47
N LEU A 300 10.27 4.65 35.45
CA LEU A 300 11.63 4.64 34.95
C LEU A 300 12.64 5.25 35.93
N ALA A 301 12.22 6.12 36.86
CA ALA A 301 13.08 6.65 37.90
C ALA A 301 13.56 5.54 38.86
N GLY A 302 12.79 4.47 39.06
CA GLY A 302 13.16 3.28 39.80
C GLY A 302 14.14 2.35 39.08
N GLU A 303 14.42 2.57 37.82
CA GLU A 303 15.27 1.74 36.97
C GLU A 303 16.71 2.24 36.93
N THR A 304 17.64 1.35 36.53
CA THR A 304 19.05 1.71 36.41
C THR A 304 19.28 2.75 35.30
N PRO A 305 20.32 3.59 35.40
CA PRO A 305 20.66 4.54 34.35
C PRO A 305 20.93 3.86 33.01
N GLU A 306 21.53 2.66 33.04
CA GLU A 306 21.84 1.86 31.85
C GLU A 306 20.57 1.42 31.13
N PHE A 307 19.58 0.90 31.88
CA PHE A 307 18.29 0.52 31.30
C PHE A 307 17.57 1.72 30.68
N ARG A 308 17.55 2.87 31.35
CA ARG A 308 16.96 4.10 30.84
C ARG A 308 17.63 4.56 29.55
N ALA A 309 18.97 4.46 29.47
CA ALA A 309 19.72 4.79 28.27
C ALA A 309 19.36 3.83 27.11
N GLN A 310 19.36 2.52 27.37
CA GLN A 310 18.99 1.49 26.38
C GLN A 310 17.56 1.67 25.88
N ALA A 311 16.60 1.89 26.77
CA ALA A 311 15.20 2.14 26.39
C ALA A 311 15.05 3.42 25.54
N THR A 312 15.81 4.48 25.89
CA THR A 312 15.80 5.72 25.12
C THR A 312 16.39 5.51 23.72
N GLU A 313 17.50 4.79 23.61
CA GLU A 313 18.14 4.46 22.32
C GLU A 313 17.23 3.57 21.47
N PHE A 314 16.63 2.55 22.06
CA PHE A 314 15.68 1.67 21.39
C PHE A 314 14.52 2.46 20.77
N LEU A 315 13.80 3.25 21.57
CA LEU A 315 12.65 4.02 21.11
C LEU A 315 13.02 5.09 20.07
N ASP A 316 14.17 5.76 20.24
CA ASP A 316 14.66 6.77 19.28
C ASP A 316 15.10 6.16 17.94
N GLY A 317 15.59 4.92 17.98
CA GLY A 317 16.04 4.15 16.82
C GLY A 317 14.92 3.56 15.97
N LEU A 318 13.67 3.54 16.46
CA LEU A 318 12.56 2.96 15.73
C LEU A 318 12.22 3.74 14.45
N VAL A 319 11.93 3.00 13.38
CA VAL A 319 11.54 3.58 12.08
C VAL A 319 10.05 3.92 12.06
N SER A 320 9.67 4.93 11.30
CA SER A 320 8.30 5.47 11.29
C SER A 320 7.22 4.46 10.86
N HIS A 321 7.57 3.52 9.98
CA HIS A 321 6.65 2.50 9.46
C HIS A 321 7.44 1.38 8.79
N TYR A 322 6.81 0.26 8.55
CA TYR A 322 7.35 -0.84 7.74
C TYR A 322 6.47 -1.11 6.53
N VAL A 323 7.12 -1.42 5.40
CA VAL A 323 6.50 -2.02 4.22
C VAL A 323 7.02 -3.44 4.10
N LEU A 324 6.12 -4.42 4.22
CA LEU A 324 6.38 -5.85 4.36
C LEU A 324 5.68 -6.62 3.22
N ASP A 325 6.00 -7.91 3.10
CA ASP A 325 5.26 -8.89 2.30
C ASP A 325 5.04 -8.43 0.85
N ASP A 326 6.13 -8.21 0.11
CA ASP A 326 6.12 -7.69 -1.28
C ASP A 326 5.39 -6.34 -1.44
N GLY A 327 5.23 -5.60 -0.37
CA GLY A 327 4.46 -4.35 -0.36
C GLY A 327 2.96 -4.54 -0.15
N ARG A 328 2.51 -5.74 0.22
CA ARG A 328 1.10 -6.03 0.51
C ARG A 328 0.66 -5.58 1.90
N LEU A 329 1.62 -5.40 2.83
CA LEU A 329 1.37 -5.01 4.21
C LEU A 329 2.18 -3.78 4.60
N VAL A 330 1.52 -2.80 5.20
CA VAL A 330 2.14 -1.60 5.78
C VAL A 330 1.72 -1.48 7.24
N ILE A 331 2.68 -1.18 8.12
CA ILE A 331 2.45 -1.02 9.54
C ILE A 331 2.99 0.33 9.97
N ALA A 332 2.14 1.15 10.58
CA ALA A 332 2.47 2.46 11.12
C ALA A 332 1.58 2.76 12.32
N HIS A 333 2.03 3.59 13.28
CA HIS A 333 1.27 3.84 14.49
C HIS A 333 -0.10 4.53 14.22
N ALA A 334 -0.13 5.66 13.51
CA ALA A 334 -1.38 6.39 13.23
C ALA A 334 -1.90 6.22 11.79
N GLY A 335 -1.26 5.33 11.00
CA GLY A 335 -1.61 5.05 9.62
C GLY A 335 -0.59 5.52 8.60
N MET A 336 -0.87 5.25 7.30
CA MET A 336 0.05 5.60 6.21
C MET A 336 -0.68 5.74 4.87
N LYS A 337 -0.64 6.94 4.29
CA LYS A 337 -1.16 7.20 2.93
C LYS A 337 -0.30 6.48 1.88
N GLU A 338 -0.91 6.08 0.75
CA GLU A 338 -0.22 5.31 -0.30
C GLU A 338 1.03 6.02 -0.82
N GLU A 339 0.94 7.33 -1.06
CA GLU A 339 2.05 8.12 -1.58
C GLU A 339 3.23 8.29 -0.59
N MET A 340 3.06 7.92 0.67
CA MET A 340 4.07 8.00 1.72
C MET A 340 4.74 6.65 2.03
N GLN A 341 4.14 5.54 1.57
CA GLN A 341 4.61 4.19 1.87
C GLN A 341 6.03 3.93 1.34
N GLY A 342 6.91 3.44 2.20
CA GLY A 342 8.31 3.15 1.86
C GLY A 342 9.16 4.39 1.59
N ARG A 343 8.70 5.58 1.98
CA ARG A 343 9.40 6.85 1.80
C ARG A 343 9.92 7.39 3.14
N GLY A 344 10.87 8.32 3.09
CA GLY A 344 11.52 8.87 4.29
C GLY A 344 11.54 10.41 4.27
N SER A 345 10.74 11.03 5.13
CA SER A 345 10.80 12.47 5.39
C SER A 345 10.20 12.79 6.76
N GLY A 346 10.41 14.02 7.26
CA GLY A 346 9.74 14.48 8.48
C GLY A 346 8.22 14.39 8.37
N LYS A 347 7.64 14.79 7.24
CA LYS A 347 6.19 14.70 7.01
C LYS A 347 5.66 13.27 7.04
N VAL A 348 6.40 12.30 6.47
CA VAL A 348 6.05 10.88 6.54
C VAL A 348 6.08 10.40 7.99
N ARG A 349 7.12 10.77 8.76
CA ARG A 349 7.23 10.44 10.18
C ARG A 349 6.11 11.07 11.00
N ASP A 350 5.79 12.33 10.74
CA ASP A 350 4.72 13.04 11.45
C ASP A 350 3.36 12.39 11.16
N PHE A 351 3.08 12.06 9.90
CA PHE A 351 1.84 11.35 9.54
C PHE A 351 1.77 9.96 10.19
N ALA A 352 2.86 9.20 10.17
CA ALA A 352 2.92 7.87 10.79
C ALA A 352 2.63 7.90 12.29
N LEU A 353 2.97 8.99 12.98
CA LEU A 353 2.86 9.13 14.44
C LEU A 353 1.56 9.79 14.89
N TYR A 354 1.04 10.71 14.12
CA TYR A 354 -0.07 11.58 14.54
C TYR A 354 -1.29 11.53 13.62
N GLY A 355 -1.16 10.93 12.42
CA GLY A 355 -2.15 11.06 11.36
C GLY A 355 -2.21 12.49 10.83
N GLU A 356 -3.34 12.85 10.25
CA GLU A 356 -3.62 14.20 9.76
C GLU A 356 -4.73 14.85 10.59
N THR A 357 -4.54 16.11 10.97
CA THR A 357 -5.51 16.85 11.78
C THR A 357 -6.06 18.04 11.00
N THR A 358 -7.31 18.41 11.29
CA THR A 358 -7.96 19.59 10.70
C THR A 358 -7.39 20.91 11.24
N GLY A 359 -6.63 20.86 12.34
CA GLY A 359 -6.20 22.03 13.10
C GLY A 359 -7.23 22.49 14.13
N GLU A 360 -8.40 21.87 14.17
CA GLU A 360 -9.45 22.14 15.15
C GLU A 360 -9.31 21.23 16.38
N THR A 361 -9.99 21.61 17.45
CA THR A 361 -10.05 20.84 18.70
C THR A 361 -11.50 20.52 19.00
N ASP A 362 -11.78 19.27 19.40
CA ASP A 362 -13.12 18.83 19.79
C ASP A 362 -13.53 19.36 21.18
N GLU A 363 -14.75 19.06 21.60
CA GLU A 363 -15.31 19.44 22.91
C GLU A 363 -14.55 18.84 24.10
N PHE A 364 -13.73 17.81 23.87
CA PHE A 364 -12.87 17.17 24.87
C PHE A 364 -11.44 17.73 24.89
N GLY A 365 -11.15 18.75 24.07
CA GLY A 365 -9.81 19.32 23.93
C GLY A 365 -8.84 18.48 23.13
N LEU A 366 -9.33 17.50 22.34
CA LEU A 366 -8.50 16.64 21.50
C LEU A 366 -8.50 17.16 20.05
N PRO A 367 -7.38 17.01 19.32
CA PRO A 367 -7.33 17.40 17.91
C PRO A 367 -8.33 16.61 17.07
N VAL A 368 -9.10 17.31 16.24
CA VAL A 368 -9.99 16.71 15.24
C VAL A 368 -9.12 16.14 14.11
N ARG A 369 -9.34 14.87 13.77
CA ARG A 369 -8.55 14.13 12.78
C ARG A 369 -9.32 13.93 11.50
N TYR A 370 -8.62 14.01 10.37
CA TYR A 370 -9.16 13.54 9.10
C TYR A 370 -9.28 12.02 9.10
N ASN A 371 -10.40 11.51 8.58
CA ASN A 371 -10.59 10.07 8.36
C ASN A 371 -9.89 9.65 7.06
N TRP A 372 -8.54 9.64 7.08
CA TRP A 372 -7.73 9.26 5.94
C TRP A 372 -8.04 7.84 5.43
N ALA A 373 -8.53 6.96 6.30
CA ALA A 373 -8.89 5.57 5.97
C ALA A 373 -10.07 5.49 5.01
N ALA A 374 -11.06 6.39 5.12
CA ALA A 374 -12.18 6.49 4.19
C ALA A 374 -11.71 6.86 2.77
N GLU A 375 -10.69 7.71 2.66
CA GLU A 375 -10.11 8.13 1.38
C GLU A 375 -9.05 7.16 0.82
N TYR A 376 -8.61 6.17 1.62
CA TYR A 376 -7.55 5.26 1.21
C TYR A 376 -8.01 4.35 0.05
N ARG A 377 -7.23 4.33 -1.05
CA ARG A 377 -7.47 3.50 -2.24
C ARG A 377 -6.24 2.69 -2.64
N GLY A 378 -5.22 2.65 -1.77
CA GLY A 378 -3.96 1.96 -2.03
C GLY A 378 -4.12 0.44 -2.14
N ALA A 379 -3.11 -0.19 -2.75
CA ALA A 379 -3.08 -1.64 -2.95
C ALA A 379 -2.69 -2.42 -1.69
N ALA A 380 -1.86 -1.83 -0.82
CA ALA A 380 -1.41 -2.44 0.42
C ALA A 380 -2.50 -2.44 1.49
N HIS A 381 -2.46 -3.42 2.40
CA HIS A 381 -3.20 -3.34 3.65
C HIS A 381 -2.41 -2.52 4.66
N VAL A 382 -3.09 -1.61 5.36
CA VAL A 382 -2.47 -0.77 6.40
C VAL A 382 -3.04 -1.12 7.76
N VAL A 383 -2.16 -1.53 8.68
CA VAL A 383 -2.52 -1.83 10.07
C VAL A 383 -1.96 -0.74 10.97
N TYR A 384 -2.80 -0.18 11.82
CA TYR A 384 -2.46 0.96 12.67
C TYR A 384 -3.23 0.96 14.00
N GLY A 385 -2.93 1.92 14.90
CA GLY A 385 -3.56 2.11 16.20
C GLY A 385 -3.84 3.59 16.49
N HIS A 386 -3.31 4.10 17.62
CA HIS A 386 -3.25 5.50 17.99
C HIS A 386 -4.56 6.12 18.51
N THR A 387 -5.69 5.81 17.91
CA THR A 387 -7.00 6.32 18.33
C THR A 387 -7.86 5.15 18.73
N PRO A 388 -8.19 5.01 20.01
CA PRO A 388 -8.94 3.86 20.49
C PRO A 388 -10.29 3.71 19.80
N VAL A 389 -10.57 2.48 19.35
CA VAL A 389 -11.85 2.08 18.75
C VAL A 389 -12.48 0.96 19.57
N PRO A 390 -13.81 0.93 19.70
CA PRO A 390 -14.48 -0.13 20.46
C PRO A 390 -14.23 -1.53 19.90
N GLN A 391 -14.16 -1.64 18.57
CA GLN A 391 -13.90 -2.88 17.84
C GLN A 391 -13.07 -2.56 16.59
N PRO A 392 -12.11 -3.43 16.21
CA PRO A 392 -11.38 -3.29 14.95
C PRO A 392 -12.31 -3.55 13.77
N GLU A 393 -12.37 -2.63 12.84
CA GLU A 393 -13.15 -2.77 11.62
C GLU A 393 -12.27 -2.48 10.40
N TRP A 394 -12.44 -3.27 9.35
CA TRP A 394 -11.81 -3.00 8.07
C TRP A 394 -12.51 -1.84 7.36
N LEU A 395 -11.71 -0.89 6.85
CA LEU A 395 -12.16 0.21 6.00
C LEU A 395 -11.14 0.40 4.87
N ASN A 396 -11.53 0.19 3.62
CA ASN A 396 -10.70 0.39 2.43
C ASN A 396 -9.29 -0.26 2.54
N ARG A 397 -9.19 -1.51 3.00
CA ARG A 397 -7.93 -2.23 3.29
C ARG A 397 -7.10 -1.63 4.44
N THR A 398 -7.67 -0.81 5.27
CA THR A 398 -7.04 -0.34 6.49
C THR A 398 -7.77 -0.91 7.71
N ILE A 399 -7.05 -1.09 8.81
CA ILE A 399 -7.64 -1.54 10.06
C ILE A 399 -6.93 -0.88 11.23
N ASN A 400 -7.73 -0.29 12.13
CA ASN A 400 -7.27 0.19 13.42
C ASN A 400 -7.43 -0.93 14.45
N ILE A 401 -6.35 -1.30 15.12
CA ILE A 401 -6.33 -2.36 16.14
C ILE A 401 -6.03 -1.86 17.56
N ASP A 402 -5.99 -0.54 17.77
CA ASP A 402 -6.01 0.03 19.12
C ASP A 402 -7.42 -0.09 19.70
N THR A 403 -7.62 -1.08 20.54
CA THR A 403 -8.91 -1.35 21.19
C THR A 403 -8.94 -0.90 22.65
N GLY A 404 -8.10 0.09 22.98
CA GLY A 404 -8.14 0.83 24.24
C GLY A 404 -7.85 -0.02 25.47
N CYS A 405 -6.87 -0.92 25.43
CA CYS A 405 -6.53 -1.80 26.54
C CYS A 405 -6.37 -1.02 27.86
N VAL A 406 -5.59 0.04 27.84
CA VAL A 406 -5.33 0.87 29.04
C VAL A 406 -6.58 1.57 29.58
N PHE A 407 -7.63 1.70 28.77
CA PHE A 407 -8.93 2.28 29.11
C PHE A 407 -10.01 1.23 29.49
N GLY A 408 -9.59 -0.01 29.79
CA GLY A 408 -10.51 -1.09 30.14
C GLY A 408 -11.11 -1.83 28.95
N GLY A 409 -10.61 -1.60 27.75
CA GLY A 409 -10.99 -2.31 26.53
C GLY A 409 -10.28 -3.65 26.37
N ARG A 410 -9.61 -3.86 25.25
CA ARG A 410 -8.88 -5.11 24.94
C ARG A 410 -7.49 -4.77 24.39
N LEU A 411 -6.53 -5.68 24.55
CA LEU A 411 -5.31 -5.69 23.73
C LEU A 411 -5.53 -6.63 22.56
N THR A 412 -5.42 -6.10 21.34
CA THR A 412 -5.77 -6.83 20.12
C THR A 412 -4.56 -7.01 19.21
N ALA A 413 -4.45 -8.19 18.61
CA ALA A 413 -3.51 -8.50 17.55
C ALA A 413 -4.24 -8.91 16.28
N LEU A 414 -3.67 -8.55 15.13
CA LEU A 414 -4.08 -9.02 13.81
C LEU A 414 -3.05 -10.05 13.30
N ARG A 415 -3.49 -11.26 12.98
CA ARG A 415 -2.69 -12.29 12.30
C ARG A 415 -2.66 -12.03 10.81
N TRP A 416 -1.47 -12.01 10.25
CA TRP A 416 -1.23 -11.86 8.81
C TRP A 416 -0.49 -13.08 8.26
N PRO A 417 -0.89 -13.65 7.10
CA PRO A 417 -1.88 -13.16 6.13
C PRO A 417 -3.34 -13.58 6.40
N GLU A 418 -3.63 -14.34 7.47
CA GLU A 418 -4.94 -14.92 7.77
C GLU A 418 -6.03 -13.87 8.00
N ARG A 419 -5.64 -12.66 8.44
CA ARG A 419 -6.53 -11.55 8.86
C ARG A 419 -7.43 -11.92 10.03
N GLU A 420 -6.97 -12.81 10.88
CA GLU A 420 -7.65 -13.20 12.10
C GLU A 420 -7.33 -12.21 13.22
N LEU A 421 -8.34 -11.80 13.97
CA LEU A 421 -8.20 -10.97 15.15
C LEU A 421 -8.14 -11.85 16.40
N VAL A 422 -7.11 -11.63 17.22
CA VAL A 422 -6.94 -12.29 18.52
C VAL A 422 -6.85 -11.18 19.57
N SER A 423 -7.66 -11.24 20.63
CA SER A 423 -7.65 -10.22 21.66
C SER A 423 -7.77 -10.80 23.06
N VAL A 424 -7.26 -10.07 24.03
CA VAL A 424 -7.42 -10.36 25.47
C VAL A 424 -8.07 -9.14 26.13
N PRO A 425 -9.02 -9.33 27.07
CA PRO A 425 -9.62 -8.20 27.78
C PRO A 425 -8.59 -7.57 28.71
N ALA A 426 -8.71 -6.26 28.95
CA ALA A 426 -7.97 -5.60 30.01
C ALA A 426 -8.42 -6.13 31.38
N ALA A 427 -7.48 -6.30 32.30
CA ALA A 427 -7.78 -6.74 33.66
C ALA A 427 -8.57 -5.67 34.43
N THR A 428 -8.31 -4.40 34.14
CA THR A 428 -8.99 -3.25 34.73
C THR A 428 -8.84 -2.03 33.83
N MET A 429 -9.57 -0.95 34.17
CA MET A 429 -9.32 0.36 33.59
C MET A 429 -8.13 1.00 34.30
N TYR A 430 -6.99 1.11 33.64
CA TYR A 430 -5.75 1.67 34.19
C TYR A 430 -5.73 3.21 34.12
N ALA A 431 -6.38 3.78 33.10
CA ALA A 431 -6.47 5.22 32.91
C ALA A 431 -7.87 5.62 32.45
N VAL A 432 -8.30 6.82 32.88
CA VAL A 432 -9.58 7.38 32.44
C VAL A 432 -9.38 8.03 31.06
N PRO A 433 -10.14 7.63 30.03
CA PRO A 433 -10.03 8.25 28.71
C PRO A 433 -10.57 9.68 28.73
N SER A 434 -9.92 10.61 28.01
CA SER A 434 -10.40 12.00 27.86
C SER A 434 -11.73 12.08 27.12
N ARG A 435 -12.00 11.14 26.21
CA ARG A 435 -13.26 10.98 25.51
C ARG A 435 -13.96 9.71 25.99
N PRO A 436 -15.28 9.70 26.21
CA PRO A 436 -15.98 8.49 26.63
C PRO A 436 -15.66 7.31 25.69
N PHE A 437 -15.15 6.24 26.26
CA PHE A 437 -14.84 4.99 25.55
C PHE A 437 -15.85 3.94 25.98
N VAL A 438 -16.75 3.57 25.05
CA VAL A 438 -17.80 2.58 25.31
C VAL A 438 -17.34 1.24 24.77
N VAL A 439 -17.10 0.30 25.65
CA VAL A 439 -16.86 -1.10 25.27
C VAL A 439 -18.21 -1.71 24.90
N PRO A 440 -18.39 -2.24 23.68
CA PRO A 440 -19.65 -2.88 23.29
C PRO A 440 -19.92 -4.10 24.18
N HIS A 441 -21.14 -4.24 24.67
CA HIS A 441 -21.61 -5.50 25.24
C HIS A 441 -21.92 -6.48 24.11
N ASP A 442 -21.60 -7.77 24.32
CA ASP A 442 -21.77 -8.83 23.32
C ASP A 442 -23.23 -9.04 22.86
N ASP A 443 -24.23 -8.48 23.59
CA ASP A 443 -25.66 -8.60 23.31
C ASP A 443 -26.23 -7.49 22.40
N ALA A 444 -25.42 -6.52 21.96
CA ALA A 444 -25.90 -5.47 21.06
C ALA A 444 -26.16 -6.03 19.66
N ALA A 445 -27.30 -5.69 19.06
CA ALA A 445 -27.58 -6.03 17.66
C ALA A 445 -26.41 -5.54 16.78
N PRO A 446 -25.90 -6.36 15.85
CA PRO A 446 -24.73 -6.01 15.06
C PRO A 446 -24.98 -4.70 14.29
N ALA A 447 -24.22 -3.66 14.62
CA ALA A 447 -24.22 -2.41 13.87
C ALA A 447 -23.65 -2.66 12.47
N LEU A 448 -23.99 -1.79 11.52
CA LEU A 448 -23.32 -1.79 10.21
C LEU A 448 -21.81 -1.57 10.38
N SER A 449 -21.00 -2.33 9.67
CA SER A 449 -19.53 -2.14 9.69
C SER A 449 -19.16 -0.75 9.15
N ALA A 450 -17.96 -0.27 9.48
CA ALA A 450 -17.42 0.98 8.95
C ALA A 450 -17.44 1.00 7.40
N GLN A 451 -17.06 -0.12 6.77
CA GLN A 451 -17.13 -0.26 5.31
C GLN A 451 -18.55 -0.15 4.78
N HIS A 452 -19.53 -0.82 5.42
CA HIS A 452 -20.91 -0.74 4.98
C HIS A 452 -21.51 0.66 5.10
N ARG A 453 -21.08 1.45 6.10
CA ARG A 453 -21.51 2.86 6.22
C ARG A 453 -20.88 3.72 5.13
N GLU A 454 -19.62 3.50 4.82
CA GLU A 454 -18.92 4.21 3.75
C GLU A 454 -19.51 3.88 2.37
N ASP A 455 -19.85 2.61 2.14
CA ASP A 455 -20.43 2.13 0.87
C ASP A 455 -21.86 2.65 0.62
N GLU A 456 -22.49 3.36 1.57
CA GLU A 456 -23.79 4.02 1.34
C GLU A 456 -23.68 5.25 0.44
N VAL A 457 -22.49 5.83 0.36
CA VAL A 457 -22.21 7.01 -0.46
C VAL A 457 -21.50 6.59 -1.74
N LEU A 458 -22.06 6.96 -2.89
CA LEU A 458 -21.38 6.80 -4.18
C LEU A 458 -20.34 7.92 -4.31
N ASP A 459 -19.07 7.59 -4.09
CA ASP A 459 -17.97 8.55 -4.14
C ASP A 459 -17.37 8.64 -5.56
N LEU A 460 -17.22 9.87 -6.05
CA LEU A 460 -16.54 10.15 -7.32
C LEU A 460 -15.08 9.63 -7.30
N ALA A 461 -14.42 9.65 -6.16
CA ALA A 461 -13.07 9.13 -6.00
C ALA A 461 -12.94 7.62 -6.34
N ASP A 462 -14.04 6.86 -6.25
CA ASP A 462 -14.07 5.45 -6.62
C ASP A 462 -13.99 5.20 -8.12
N VAL A 463 -14.31 6.19 -8.94
CA VAL A 463 -14.38 6.08 -10.40
C VAL A 463 -13.35 6.93 -11.15
N VAL A 464 -12.67 7.85 -10.46
CA VAL A 464 -11.62 8.68 -11.05
C VAL A 464 -10.40 7.83 -11.40
N GLY A 465 -9.85 8.08 -12.59
CA GLY A 465 -8.65 7.43 -13.10
C GLY A 465 -8.90 6.03 -13.69
N LYS A 466 -7.86 5.53 -14.35
CA LYS A 466 -7.84 4.19 -14.93
C LYS A 466 -7.67 3.16 -13.81
N ARG A 467 -8.57 2.19 -13.73
CA ARG A 467 -8.47 1.08 -12.78
C ARG A 467 -8.08 -0.22 -13.45
N ILE A 468 -7.18 -0.96 -12.81
CA ILE A 468 -6.73 -2.27 -13.26
C ILE A 468 -7.13 -3.29 -12.19
N ILE A 469 -8.03 -4.21 -12.56
CA ILE A 469 -8.51 -5.26 -11.68
C ILE A 469 -7.82 -6.57 -12.05
N ALA A 470 -7.07 -7.13 -11.10
CA ALA A 470 -6.50 -8.47 -11.26
C ALA A 470 -7.61 -9.52 -11.13
N THR A 471 -7.74 -10.39 -12.12
CA THR A 471 -8.70 -11.50 -12.07
C THR A 471 -8.01 -12.81 -11.68
N ARG A 472 -8.77 -13.74 -11.09
CA ARG A 472 -8.21 -15.01 -10.62
C ARG A 472 -7.81 -15.96 -11.75
N LEU A 473 -8.52 -15.93 -12.86
CA LEU A 473 -8.40 -16.92 -13.94
C LEU A 473 -7.84 -16.37 -15.24
N HIS A 474 -7.83 -15.07 -15.40
CA HIS A 474 -7.43 -14.39 -16.63
C HIS A 474 -6.54 -13.20 -16.35
N HIS A 475 -6.19 -12.51 -17.43
CA HIS A 475 -5.43 -11.26 -17.37
C HIS A 475 -6.14 -10.18 -16.55
N THR A 476 -5.40 -9.14 -16.23
CA THR A 476 -5.95 -7.94 -15.62
C THR A 476 -6.98 -7.28 -16.54
N VAL A 477 -8.10 -6.87 -15.97
CA VAL A 477 -9.13 -6.09 -16.66
C VAL A 477 -8.89 -4.62 -16.40
N THR A 478 -8.82 -3.83 -17.47
CA THR A 478 -8.70 -2.38 -17.37
C THR A 478 -10.07 -1.72 -17.52
N ILE A 479 -10.46 -0.96 -16.50
CA ILE A 479 -11.65 -0.11 -16.53
C ILE A 479 -11.17 1.32 -16.78
N ARG A 480 -11.66 1.92 -17.87
CA ARG A 480 -11.38 3.31 -18.21
C ARG A 480 -12.24 4.23 -17.36
N GLU A 481 -11.71 5.42 -17.03
CA GLU A 481 -12.41 6.43 -16.25
C GLU A 481 -13.77 6.81 -16.84
N GLU A 482 -13.85 6.98 -18.17
CA GLU A 482 -15.10 7.35 -18.84
C GLU A 482 -16.21 6.31 -18.63
N ASN A 483 -15.84 5.01 -18.66
CA ASN A 483 -16.79 3.93 -18.43
C ASN A 483 -17.23 3.86 -16.96
N ALA A 484 -16.32 4.07 -16.04
CA ALA A 484 -16.61 4.06 -14.61
C ALA A 484 -17.51 5.25 -14.21
N THR A 485 -17.21 6.45 -14.73
CA THR A 485 -18.00 7.66 -14.49
C THR A 485 -19.42 7.54 -15.07
N ALA A 486 -19.54 7.01 -16.30
CA ALA A 486 -20.85 6.75 -16.90
C ALA A 486 -21.66 5.71 -16.11
N ALA A 487 -21.00 4.68 -15.57
CA ALA A 487 -21.65 3.71 -14.70
C ALA A 487 -22.13 4.36 -13.39
N LEU A 488 -21.32 5.21 -12.75
CA LEU A 488 -21.69 5.95 -11.56
C LEU A 488 -22.91 6.83 -11.80
N GLU A 489 -22.97 7.56 -12.91
CA GLU A 489 -24.13 8.39 -13.28
C GLU A 489 -25.41 7.57 -13.42
N ILE A 490 -25.33 6.40 -14.09
CA ILE A 490 -26.48 5.51 -14.23
C ILE A 490 -26.91 4.94 -12.88
N MET A 491 -25.95 4.51 -12.07
CA MET A 491 -26.22 3.94 -10.73
C MET A 491 -26.87 4.97 -9.82
N SER A 492 -26.39 6.20 -9.83
CA SER A 492 -26.93 7.27 -8.97
C SER A 492 -28.37 7.68 -9.31
N ARG A 493 -28.82 7.45 -10.56
CA ARG A 493 -30.14 7.87 -11.04
C ARG A 493 -31.17 6.76 -11.13
N PHE A 494 -30.74 5.55 -11.48
CA PHE A 494 -31.66 4.51 -11.97
C PHE A 494 -31.46 3.14 -11.33
N ALA A 495 -30.33 2.89 -10.68
CA ALA A 495 -30.05 1.59 -10.14
C ALA A 495 -30.83 1.32 -8.82
N ALA A 496 -31.01 0.05 -8.50
CA ALA A 496 -31.27 -0.37 -7.16
C ALA A 496 -30.09 0.04 -6.24
N ASN A 497 -30.28 -0.06 -4.91
CA ASN A 497 -29.21 0.24 -3.98
C ASN A 497 -27.90 -0.44 -4.43
N PRO A 498 -26.79 0.30 -4.63
CA PRO A 498 -25.53 -0.24 -5.14
C PRO A 498 -24.99 -1.40 -4.34
N LYS A 499 -25.28 -1.48 -3.05
CA LYS A 499 -24.85 -2.58 -2.18
C LYS A 499 -25.40 -3.94 -2.63
N TRP A 500 -26.55 -3.99 -3.26
CA TRP A 500 -27.12 -5.21 -3.85
C TRP A 500 -26.46 -5.63 -5.16
N LEU A 501 -25.72 -4.74 -5.84
CA LEU A 501 -25.25 -4.99 -7.19
C LEU A 501 -24.10 -5.99 -7.18
N VAL A 502 -24.34 -7.15 -7.74
CA VAL A 502 -23.36 -8.21 -7.97
C VAL A 502 -23.07 -8.32 -9.46
N TYR A 503 -21.79 -8.23 -9.85
CA TYR A 503 -21.39 -8.49 -11.21
C TYR A 503 -21.46 -9.99 -11.50
N LEU A 504 -22.33 -10.34 -12.41
CA LEU A 504 -22.38 -11.69 -12.97
C LEU A 504 -22.00 -11.61 -14.47
N PRO A 505 -21.08 -12.46 -14.93
CA PRO A 505 -20.67 -12.44 -16.33
C PRO A 505 -21.88 -12.72 -17.22
N PRO A 506 -21.88 -12.21 -18.45
CA PRO A 506 -22.91 -12.57 -19.41
C PRO A 506 -22.90 -14.09 -19.63
N THR A 507 -24.06 -14.65 -19.93
CA THR A 507 -24.16 -15.98 -20.50
C THR A 507 -23.38 -16.02 -21.80
N MET A 508 -23.01 -17.21 -22.25
CA MET A 508 -22.16 -17.46 -23.41
C MET A 508 -22.21 -16.37 -24.50
N SER A 509 -21.04 -16.08 -25.06
CA SER A 509 -20.97 -15.37 -26.36
C SER A 509 -21.74 -16.14 -27.41
N PRO A 510 -22.41 -15.47 -28.35
CA PRO A 510 -22.98 -16.14 -29.52
C PRO A 510 -21.88 -16.91 -30.27
N SER A 511 -22.24 -18.01 -30.88
CA SER A 511 -21.33 -18.73 -31.78
C SER A 511 -20.96 -17.88 -32.99
N ALA A 512 -19.91 -18.28 -33.70
CA ALA A 512 -19.59 -17.67 -34.98
C ALA A 512 -20.77 -17.82 -35.95
N THR A 513 -20.93 -16.83 -36.82
CA THR A 513 -21.91 -16.89 -37.92
C THR A 513 -21.60 -18.07 -38.86
N THR A 514 -22.64 -18.71 -39.35
CA THR A 514 -22.48 -19.83 -40.29
C THR A 514 -22.43 -19.34 -41.75
N THR A 515 -21.73 -20.07 -42.60
CA THR A 515 -21.75 -19.87 -44.04
C THR A 515 -22.94 -20.58 -44.73
N ARG A 516 -23.77 -21.28 -43.94
CA ARG A 516 -24.89 -22.05 -44.44
C ARG A 516 -26.03 -21.10 -44.88
N GLU A 517 -26.47 -21.24 -46.12
CA GLU A 517 -27.52 -20.40 -46.66
C GLU A 517 -28.83 -20.51 -45.87
N GLY A 518 -29.45 -19.37 -45.58
CA GLY A 518 -30.69 -19.27 -44.82
C GLY A 518 -30.53 -19.26 -43.28
N PHE A 519 -29.31 -19.36 -42.76
CA PHE A 519 -29.05 -19.35 -41.31
C PHE A 519 -28.01 -18.28 -40.96
N LEU A 520 -28.25 -17.56 -39.88
CA LEU A 520 -27.25 -16.65 -39.28
C LEU A 520 -26.29 -17.42 -38.39
N GLU A 521 -26.80 -18.35 -37.60
CA GLU A 521 -26.06 -19.22 -36.72
C GLU A 521 -26.52 -20.67 -36.94
N TYR A 522 -25.60 -21.63 -36.79
CA TYR A 522 -25.90 -23.04 -36.89
C TYR A 522 -25.14 -23.84 -35.86
N PRO A 523 -25.71 -24.93 -35.27
CA PRO A 523 -25.09 -25.66 -34.17
C PRO A 523 -23.69 -26.21 -34.47
N THR A 524 -23.35 -26.46 -35.72
CA THR A 524 -22.05 -27.00 -36.13
C THR A 524 -20.89 -26.12 -35.69
N GLU A 525 -21.03 -24.80 -35.83
CA GLU A 525 -20.00 -23.82 -35.45
C GLU A 525 -19.84 -23.79 -33.94
N ALA A 526 -20.94 -23.81 -33.18
CA ALA A 526 -20.90 -23.88 -31.73
C ALA A 526 -20.22 -25.16 -31.22
N PHE A 527 -20.58 -26.33 -31.75
CA PHE A 527 -19.96 -27.58 -31.40
C PHE A 527 -18.49 -27.64 -31.81
N GLY A 528 -18.16 -27.09 -33.00
CA GLY A 528 -16.78 -26.96 -33.47
C GLY A 528 -15.92 -26.14 -32.50
N TYR A 529 -16.43 -25.00 -32.06
CA TYR A 529 -15.78 -24.13 -31.09
C TYR A 529 -15.48 -24.84 -29.78
N TYR A 530 -16.49 -25.49 -29.18
CA TYR A 530 -16.29 -26.18 -27.89
C TYR A 530 -15.39 -27.39 -28.02
N ARG A 531 -15.45 -28.12 -29.11
CA ARG A 531 -14.54 -29.23 -29.40
C ARG A 531 -13.09 -28.74 -29.51
N ALA A 532 -12.86 -27.64 -30.21
CA ALA A 532 -11.53 -27.04 -30.33
C ALA A 532 -11.01 -26.51 -28.98
N ALA A 533 -11.90 -26.03 -28.10
CA ALA A 533 -11.58 -25.63 -26.74
C ALA A 533 -11.40 -26.81 -25.76
N GLY A 534 -11.48 -28.06 -26.23
CA GLY A 534 -11.28 -29.26 -25.40
C GLY A 534 -12.45 -29.56 -24.45
N VAL A 535 -13.64 -29.02 -24.70
CA VAL A 535 -14.84 -29.26 -23.88
C VAL A 535 -15.46 -30.62 -24.26
N PRO A 536 -15.43 -31.63 -23.39
CA PRO A 536 -15.87 -32.98 -23.76
C PRO A 536 -17.39 -33.19 -23.78
N THR A 537 -18.12 -32.33 -23.08
CA THR A 537 -19.59 -32.43 -22.97
C THR A 537 -20.24 -31.07 -23.07
N VAL A 538 -21.18 -30.91 -23.99
CA VAL A 538 -21.97 -29.68 -24.19
C VAL A 538 -23.43 -29.99 -23.84
N VAL A 539 -24.04 -29.14 -23.02
CA VAL A 539 -25.46 -29.20 -22.69
C VAL A 539 -26.19 -28.20 -23.58
N CYS A 540 -27.16 -28.69 -24.37
CA CYS A 540 -28.00 -27.85 -25.21
C CYS A 540 -29.33 -27.62 -24.52
N GLU A 541 -29.71 -26.36 -24.37
CA GLU A 541 -30.98 -25.94 -23.78
C GLU A 541 -31.76 -25.07 -24.78
N GLU A 542 -33.08 -25.18 -24.74
CA GLU A 542 -33.93 -24.26 -25.47
C GLU A 542 -33.82 -22.86 -24.89
N LYS A 543 -33.47 -21.88 -25.71
CA LYS A 543 -33.36 -20.49 -25.30
C LYS A 543 -34.72 -19.80 -25.40
N HIS A 544 -35.30 -19.48 -24.25
CA HIS A 544 -36.49 -18.65 -24.21
C HIS A 544 -36.17 -17.17 -24.49
N MET A 545 -36.99 -16.54 -25.30
CA MET A 545 -36.91 -15.09 -25.52
C MET A 545 -37.36 -14.35 -24.27
N GLY A 546 -36.58 -13.38 -23.82
CA GLY A 546 -36.91 -12.60 -22.63
C GLY A 546 -35.77 -11.70 -22.19
N SER A 547 -36.06 -10.87 -21.18
CA SER A 547 -35.08 -9.99 -20.57
C SER A 547 -34.26 -10.73 -19.52
N ARG A 548 -32.97 -10.45 -19.47
CA ARG A 548 -32.09 -10.97 -18.43
C ARG A 548 -32.44 -10.32 -17.09
N ALA A 549 -32.67 -11.15 -16.08
CA ALA A 549 -32.80 -10.75 -14.70
C ALA A 549 -31.65 -11.30 -13.87
N VAL A 550 -31.15 -10.51 -12.94
CA VAL A 550 -30.20 -10.91 -11.90
C VAL A 550 -30.92 -10.80 -10.58
N MET A 551 -30.99 -11.90 -9.84
CA MET A 551 -31.61 -11.95 -8.52
C MET A 551 -30.53 -12.15 -7.45
N VAL A 552 -30.56 -11.32 -6.43
CA VAL A 552 -29.82 -11.50 -5.19
C VAL A 552 -30.84 -11.85 -4.11
N LEU A 553 -30.62 -12.96 -3.40
CA LEU A 553 -31.52 -13.42 -2.37
C LEU A 553 -30.71 -13.89 -1.16
N CYS A 554 -31.09 -13.42 0.01
CA CYS A 554 -30.57 -13.84 1.32
C CYS A 554 -31.60 -14.71 2.03
N ARG A 555 -31.13 -15.54 2.98
CA ARG A 555 -32.03 -16.36 3.81
C ARG A 555 -33.00 -15.51 4.62
N ASP A 556 -32.46 -14.42 5.18
CA ASP A 556 -33.19 -13.47 6.02
C ASP A 556 -32.55 -12.06 5.96
N GLU A 557 -33.16 -11.10 6.61
CA GLU A 557 -32.66 -9.72 6.68
C GLU A 557 -31.35 -9.61 7.47
N ALA A 558 -31.07 -10.53 8.40
CA ALA A 558 -29.80 -10.54 9.13
C ALA A 558 -28.65 -10.89 8.18
N ALA A 559 -28.84 -11.89 7.30
CA ALA A 559 -27.89 -12.24 6.25
C ALA A 559 -27.71 -11.11 5.22
N ALA A 560 -28.78 -10.39 4.88
CA ALA A 560 -28.72 -9.23 4.00
C ALA A 560 -27.89 -8.09 4.61
N ARG A 561 -28.11 -7.81 5.88
CA ARG A 561 -27.33 -6.83 6.64
C ARG A 561 -25.86 -7.21 6.75
N GLU A 562 -25.58 -8.45 7.16
CA GLU A 562 -24.20 -8.93 7.36
C GLU A 562 -23.41 -8.93 6.03
N ARG A 563 -24.03 -9.42 4.96
CA ARG A 563 -23.33 -9.63 3.67
C ARG A 563 -23.23 -8.36 2.84
N PHE A 564 -24.27 -7.57 2.78
CA PHE A 564 -24.40 -6.40 1.89
C PHE A 564 -24.47 -5.07 2.64
N GLY A 565 -24.65 -5.08 3.94
CA GLY A 565 -24.86 -3.86 4.73
C GLY A 565 -26.21 -3.20 4.47
N VAL A 566 -27.17 -3.90 3.90
CA VAL A 566 -28.51 -3.37 3.59
C VAL A 566 -29.43 -3.52 4.78
N VAL A 567 -30.20 -2.47 5.08
CA VAL A 567 -31.16 -2.42 6.20
C VAL A 567 -32.50 -1.91 5.70
N GLY A 568 -33.58 -2.64 6.03
CA GLY A 568 -34.94 -2.21 5.72
C GLY A 568 -35.37 -2.36 4.25
N GLU A 569 -34.58 -3.03 3.42
CA GLU A 569 -34.92 -3.31 2.02
C GLU A 569 -35.33 -4.77 1.76
N GLY A 570 -35.60 -5.54 2.83
CA GLY A 570 -35.99 -6.95 2.75
C GLY A 570 -34.82 -7.91 2.52
N VAL A 571 -35.13 -9.09 1.98
CA VAL A 571 -34.19 -10.20 1.87
C VAL A 571 -33.47 -10.29 0.51
N GLY A 572 -33.77 -9.38 -0.42
CA GLY A 572 -33.15 -9.46 -1.75
C GLY A 572 -33.70 -8.46 -2.75
N VAL A 573 -33.21 -8.55 -3.98
CA VAL A 573 -33.59 -7.67 -5.09
C VAL A 573 -33.51 -8.43 -6.42
N VAL A 574 -34.36 -8.04 -7.36
CA VAL A 574 -34.28 -8.49 -8.76
C VAL A 574 -33.97 -7.30 -9.65
N VAL A 575 -32.85 -7.38 -10.36
CA VAL A 575 -32.37 -6.27 -11.22
C VAL A 575 -32.19 -6.71 -12.66
N THR A 576 -32.29 -5.76 -13.57
CA THR A 576 -31.93 -5.93 -14.98
C THR A 576 -30.42 -6.05 -15.14
N ARG A 577 -29.95 -6.32 -16.37
CA ARG A 577 -28.52 -6.35 -16.69
C ARG A 577 -27.76 -5.06 -16.31
N THR A 578 -28.46 -3.93 -16.30
CA THR A 578 -27.88 -2.60 -16.03
C THR A 578 -28.06 -2.15 -14.58
N GLY A 579 -28.56 -3.02 -13.68
CA GLY A 579 -28.74 -2.70 -12.27
C GLY A 579 -30.03 -1.96 -11.94
N ARG A 580 -30.91 -1.73 -12.90
CA ARG A 580 -32.25 -1.17 -12.64
C ARG A 580 -33.16 -2.24 -12.04
N ARG A 581 -34.10 -1.85 -11.19
CA ARG A 581 -35.12 -2.79 -10.70
C ARG A 581 -35.84 -3.47 -11.88
N PHE A 582 -36.09 -4.76 -11.75
CA PHE A 582 -36.75 -5.54 -12.78
C PHE A 582 -38.28 -5.38 -12.74
N PHE A 583 -38.80 -5.21 -11.55
CA PHE A 583 -40.24 -4.97 -11.30
C PHE A 583 -40.47 -3.53 -10.91
N ASP A 584 -41.51 -2.92 -11.44
CA ASP A 584 -41.98 -1.59 -11.00
C ASP A 584 -42.79 -1.68 -9.70
N ASP A 585 -43.37 -2.86 -9.42
CA ASP A 585 -44.16 -3.15 -8.22
C ASP A 585 -43.31 -3.96 -7.22
N SER A 586 -43.05 -3.35 -6.06
CA SER A 586 -42.28 -3.96 -4.97
C SER A 586 -42.97 -5.16 -4.33
N GLU A 587 -44.32 -5.22 -4.35
CA GLU A 587 -45.10 -6.34 -3.82
C GLU A 587 -44.93 -7.59 -4.67
N VAL A 588 -44.91 -7.42 -6.01
CA VAL A 588 -44.63 -8.51 -6.95
C VAL A 588 -43.20 -9.04 -6.78
N GLU A 589 -42.25 -8.14 -6.61
CA GLU A 589 -40.84 -8.52 -6.36
C GLU A 589 -40.73 -9.32 -5.07
N ARG A 590 -41.31 -8.82 -3.98
CA ARG A 590 -41.31 -9.47 -2.66
C ARG A 590 -41.96 -10.86 -2.71
N ALA A 591 -43.15 -10.99 -3.33
CA ALA A 591 -43.81 -12.26 -3.49
C ALA A 591 -43.00 -13.30 -4.26
N LEU A 592 -42.27 -12.87 -5.33
CA LEU A 592 -41.36 -13.73 -6.07
C LEU A 592 -40.18 -14.20 -5.19
N LEU A 593 -39.54 -13.27 -4.48
CA LEU A 593 -38.43 -13.58 -3.57
C LEU A 593 -38.85 -14.58 -2.48
N GLU A 594 -40.02 -14.41 -1.90
CA GLU A 594 -40.57 -15.34 -0.91
C GLU A 594 -40.83 -16.75 -1.50
N ILE A 595 -41.39 -16.85 -2.72
CA ILE A 595 -41.63 -18.13 -3.38
C ILE A 595 -40.29 -18.87 -3.58
N ILE A 596 -39.29 -18.15 -4.08
CA ILE A 596 -37.96 -18.72 -4.33
C ILE A 596 -37.26 -19.07 -3.01
N GLY A 597 -37.32 -18.21 -2.01
CA GLY A 597 -36.77 -18.46 -0.67
C GLY A 597 -37.33 -19.76 -0.07
N ARG A 598 -38.67 -19.95 -0.11
CA ARG A 598 -39.31 -21.21 0.32
C ARG A 598 -38.89 -22.41 -0.51
N ALA A 599 -38.63 -22.25 -1.78
CA ALA A 599 -38.12 -23.34 -2.63
C ALA A 599 -36.68 -23.71 -2.27
N MET A 600 -35.83 -22.73 -1.99
CA MET A 600 -34.46 -22.92 -1.54
C MET A 600 -34.38 -23.59 -0.17
N GLU A 601 -35.25 -23.22 0.77
CA GLU A 601 -35.37 -23.88 2.07
C GLU A 601 -35.73 -25.36 1.91
N ARG A 602 -36.79 -25.65 1.15
CA ARG A 602 -37.24 -27.04 0.89
C ARG A 602 -36.20 -27.90 0.18
N SER A 603 -35.36 -27.32 -0.66
CA SER A 603 -34.29 -28.03 -1.38
C SER A 603 -33.02 -28.20 -0.55
N GLY A 604 -32.95 -27.62 0.66
CA GLY A 604 -31.73 -27.57 1.47
C GLY A 604 -30.59 -26.78 0.80
N THR A 605 -30.93 -25.84 -0.09
CA THR A 605 -29.90 -25.08 -0.83
C THR A 605 -29.11 -24.16 0.09
N TRP A 606 -29.76 -23.61 1.13
CA TRP A 606 -29.08 -22.78 2.13
C TRP A 606 -28.00 -23.51 2.93
N ASP A 607 -28.15 -24.85 3.09
CA ASP A 607 -27.25 -25.66 3.90
C ASP A 607 -26.16 -26.37 3.05
N ARG A 608 -26.30 -26.36 1.74
CA ARG A 608 -25.28 -26.85 0.82
C ARG A 608 -24.13 -25.85 0.69
N GLN A 609 -23.19 -25.95 1.58
CA GLN A 609 -21.99 -25.12 1.54
C GLN A 609 -20.99 -25.61 0.51
N LEU A 610 -20.57 -24.65 -0.32
CA LEU A 610 -19.27 -24.66 -0.96
C LEU A 610 -18.28 -23.92 0.00
N ASP A 611 -17.57 -24.71 0.77
CA ASP A 611 -16.31 -24.38 1.48
C ASP A 611 -16.18 -23.16 2.42
N ARG A 612 -17.21 -22.50 2.92
CA ARG A 612 -17.10 -21.65 4.14
C ARG A 612 -18.44 -21.47 4.86
N PRO A 613 -18.49 -21.74 6.17
CA PRO A 613 -19.72 -21.81 6.94
C PRO A 613 -20.11 -20.47 7.56
N ARG A 614 -20.69 -19.52 6.88
CA ARG A 614 -21.32 -18.39 7.59
C ARG A 614 -22.35 -17.53 6.84
N HIS A 615 -22.58 -17.65 5.54
CA HIS A 615 -23.43 -16.65 4.86
C HIS A 615 -24.50 -17.28 3.97
N GLY A 616 -25.75 -17.30 4.44
CA GLY A 616 -26.93 -17.75 3.69
C GLY A 616 -27.33 -16.83 2.54
N THR A 617 -26.38 -16.58 1.59
CA THR A 617 -26.59 -15.66 0.46
C THR A 617 -26.41 -16.39 -0.85
N HIS A 618 -27.36 -16.25 -1.77
CA HIS A 618 -27.26 -16.75 -3.13
C HIS A 618 -27.56 -15.63 -4.14
N ALA A 619 -26.69 -15.52 -5.14
CA ALA A 619 -26.96 -14.70 -6.32
C ALA A 619 -27.29 -15.62 -7.49
N MET A 620 -28.42 -15.42 -8.10
CA MET A 620 -28.92 -16.24 -9.22
C MET A 620 -29.10 -15.38 -10.46
N VAL A 621 -28.79 -15.95 -11.63
CA VAL A 621 -29.12 -15.35 -12.91
C VAL A 621 -30.23 -16.16 -13.54
N GLY A 622 -31.34 -15.46 -13.85
CA GLY A 622 -32.44 -16.03 -14.62
C GLY A 622 -32.64 -15.26 -15.92
N GLN A 623 -33.13 -15.92 -16.96
CA GLN A 623 -33.74 -15.28 -18.12
C GLN A 623 -35.25 -15.38 -17.96
N GLY A 624 -35.93 -14.24 -17.78
CA GLY A 624 -37.39 -14.16 -17.78
C GLY A 624 -37.91 -13.99 -19.21
N ALA A 625 -38.84 -14.81 -19.64
CA ALA A 625 -39.72 -14.46 -20.76
C ALA A 625 -40.74 -13.43 -20.28
N GLY A 626 -41.05 -12.39 -21.09
CA GLY A 626 -41.92 -11.26 -20.79
C GLY A 626 -43.04 -11.45 -19.74
N PRO A 627 -44.07 -10.70 -19.57
CA PRO A 627 -44.87 -10.57 -18.36
C PRO A 627 -45.57 -11.82 -17.79
N ASP A 628 -45.22 -13.02 -18.26
CA ASP A 628 -45.68 -14.27 -17.66
C ASP A 628 -44.76 -14.69 -16.49
N PRO A 629 -45.21 -14.56 -15.23
CA PRO A 629 -44.42 -14.92 -14.05
C PRO A 629 -44.09 -16.44 -13.93
N ARG A 630 -44.54 -17.29 -14.87
CA ARG A 630 -44.31 -18.73 -14.86
C ARG A 630 -43.03 -19.17 -15.57
N ALA A 631 -42.30 -18.25 -16.21
CA ALA A 631 -41.20 -18.55 -17.12
C ALA A 631 -39.79 -18.16 -16.60
N VAL A 632 -39.56 -18.10 -15.30
CA VAL A 632 -38.22 -17.86 -14.75
C VAL A 632 -37.48 -19.17 -14.60
N ARG A 633 -36.49 -19.45 -15.44
CA ARG A 633 -35.51 -20.53 -15.21
C ARG A 633 -34.28 -19.96 -14.50
N CYS A 634 -34.01 -20.50 -13.31
CA CYS A 634 -32.86 -20.15 -12.49
C CYS A 634 -31.67 -21.04 -12.82
N GLY A 635 -30.57 -20.45 -13.25
CA GLY A 635 -29.27 -21.13 -13.37
C GLY A 635 -28.40 -20.79 -12.15
N GLN A 636 -28.03 -21.74 -11.33
CA GLN A 636 -27.11 -21.57 -10.22
C GLN A 636 -25.67 -21.54 -10.74
N ARG A 637 -24.93 -20.46 -10.50
CA ARG A 637 -23.47 -20.45 -10.64
C ARG A 637 -22.83 -20.13 -9.29
N GLY A 638 -22.46 -21.20 -8.59
CA GLY A 638 -21.49 -21.14 -7.50
C GLY A 638 -20.09 -21.35 -8.07
N GLY A 639 -19.10 -20.72 -7.44
CA GLY A 639 -17.69 -20.88 -7.82
C GLY A 639 -17.21 -22.32 -7.69
N SER A 640 -16.29 -22.66 -8.55
CA SER A 640 -15.45 -23.87 -8.61
C SER A 640 -15.67 -24.94 -7.54
N GLY A 641 -16.40 -25.97 -7.85
CA GLY A 641 -16.47 -27.22 -7.09
C GLY A 641 -16.63 -28.40 -8.03
N SER A 642 -15.84 -29.42 -7.83
CA SER A 642 -15.77 -30.67 -8.56
C SER A 642 -17.15 -31.30 -8.79
N ALA A 643 -17.38 -31.77 -10.01
CA ALA A 643 -18.57 -32.53 -10.40
C ALA A 643 -18.72 -33.78 -9.52
N ALA A 644 -19.63 -33.77 -8.56
CA ALA A 644 -20.16 -34.95 -7.95
C ALA A 644 -21.26 -35.52 -8.85
N ARG A 645 -21.07 -36.74 -9.31
CA ARG A 645 -22.05 -37.49 -10.10
C ARG A 645 -23.27 -37.80 -9.23
N ASP A 646 -24.38 -37.15 -9.47
CA ASP A 646 -25.65 -37.63 -8.96
C ASP A 646 -26.39 -38.44 -10.07
N ARG A 647 -26.57 -39.73 -9.82
CA ARG A 647 -27.36 -40.64 -10.66
C ARG A 647 -28.81 -40.59 -10.17
N GLY A 648 -29.60 -39.72 -10.75
CA GLY A 648 -31.05 -39.69 -10.54
C GLY A 648 -31.81 -39.85 -11.86
N ARG A 649 -32.38 -41.03 -12.05
CA ARG A 649 -33.20 -41.42 -13.19
C ARG A 649 -34.30 -40.44 -13.55
N ARG A 650 -34.34 -39.98 -14.83
CA ARG A 650 -35.53 -40.10 -15.70
C ARG A 650 -35.10 -39.83 -17.15
N GLY A 651 -35.62 -40.68 -18.03
CA GLY A 651 -35.14 -40.90 -19.39
C GLY A 651 -35.35 -39.71 -20.33
N GLY A 652 -34.26 -39.27 -20.90
CA GLY A 652 -34.19 -38.55 -22.14
C GLY A 652 -32.97 -39.08 -22.88
N ARG A 653 -33.17 -39.58 -24.08
CA ARG A 653 -32.13 -40.24 -24.91
C ARG A 653 -30.95 -39.29 -25.11
N ALA A 654 -29.84 -39.59 -24.51
CA ALA A 654 -28.55 -39.02 -24.82
C ALA A 654 -28.06 -39.60 -26.15
N GLY A 655 -28.08 -38.79 -27.19
CA GLY A 655 -27.41 -39.11 -28.47
C GLY A 655 -25.91 -38.87 -28.29
N THR A 656 -25.13 -39.89 -28.25
CA THR A 656 -23.66 -39.83 -28.35
C THR A 656 -23.29 -39.62 -29.81
N TRP A 657 -22.66 -38.48 -30.11
CA TRP A 657 -22.03 -38.24 -31.39
C TRP A 657 -20.53 -38.56 -31.30
N ARG A 658 -20.03 -39.44 -32.17
CA ARG A 658 -18.61 -39.69 -32.41
C ARG A 658 -17.98 -38.62 -33.29
#